data_2f56780f6b2335a66f575072c76a7eec
#
_entry.id   2f56780f6b2335a66f575072c76a7eec
#
_cell.length_a   1.000
_cell.length_b   1.000
_cell.length_c   1.000
_cell.angle_alpha   90.00
_cell.angle_beta   90.00
_cell.angle_gamma   90.00
#
_symmetry.space_group_name_H-M   'P 1'
#
loop_
_entity.id
_entity.type
_entity.pdbx_description
1 polymer ?
#
loop_
_entity_poly.entity_id
_entity_poly.type
_entity_poly.pdbx_seq_one_letter_code
_entity_poly.pdbx_strand_id
1 'polypeptide(L)'
;MKLDGLKLNNNIQTPVQGNVRNNVSNAIENQTLTAPTQIDSQRVEGATSSAASNPINNKAAETLKAQVLAQAPISYAYVRDIKLPFSPPAKLFKLANGQKVAVLEKKGPTVLETYYNVGSMNEPDDKRGISHFNEHMAFNGSKSPTGGGLKAGDFFKIVNELGAITNASTGFSQTNYFVTSQLLGKGNVFDSTAYIQSEQLQYPEHTAEMVEKEKGPVTSEISMVGDQSENIALNNCVRNLFQIQSTSSDLVAGSISNINKLTRKDTLDYYNLWYTPDNCATVVTGEVPTAEAINTIAKYFNKSAYVPVQNRKYQEFNGIQKPVRVDVKMPKAQSSIFALGFAGPKNNSTKENIEMEVLMTSLLGYKNARISRALNKIQSSAMMNIERVGNRPTDPKAIMIVSQSTPQKTEDVIKTVYAEINKLSQKPLTQEELDTAKKILKMTYSKVSENSQLLNNLIGNALLDDDLAYVENYLPILDSITAADISAFAKKYLDLNKASLSVVHPENLEDTSIMANYQNANKKFDVRLSQMTPSANVNTVSFKGRLEDKMMDLSKVKQYKLANNMEIVLNPNKSDISTSEIVLQTTQPADVKPAVPAILSVILNEGSKDKNYDAFYKDVYKAGMSLKFDADFQSVSANVTSLASDTGMAIDLIKEVFEQPRFSEKSFNYAKELVREAVSNIDASASETASNALFPNLTEFATKEQVLASIDEITMDDVKSFFNYIKQNAMAKGVFTAPFEKNPNLENAVVSKLSAGLGDFKEFSTEHFKSFAPVAQNQVLTKAQQRNQADIIQAYKFKTNYNPKDHAVFTLLNTILGGGPSSRLFEDLREKQKLAYRVESNIDFVGDTGVVSLGIKTTTDNPSENIQQYDNVKKSLDGFKNHIEKMKNELVTPQELEAAKLMIKTKLLNSIETSDSQTAVLNSSKDSLNGIATVNDSLKLIEEVSAQDIQNAAKYIFSGNSVTSILASQKTLDNMKLSE
;
A
#
# COMPACT_ATOMS: atom_id res chain seq x y z
N MET A 1 -3.45 14.31 -13.83
CA MET A 1 -3.15 14.10 -12.41
C MET A 1 -4.10 14.97 -11.64
N LYS A 2 -5.12 14.44 -10.96
CA LYS A 2 -5.73 15.24 -9.91
C LYS A 2 -4.59 15.64 -9.01
N LEU A 3 -4.49 16.92 -8.60
CA LEU A 3 -3.58 17.34 -7.55
C LEU A 3 -3.85 16.60 -6.21
N ASP A 4 -4.91 15.78 -6.14
CA ASP A 4 -5.09 14.73 -5.12
C ASP A 4 -3.92 13.72 -5.09
N GLY A 5 -3.18 13.56 -6.19
CA GLY A 5 -1.88 12.88 -6.23
C GLY A 5 -0.73 13.71 -5.66
N LEU A 6 -0.92 15.02 -5.49
CA LEU A 6 -0.24 15.86 -4.50
C LEU A 6 -0.93 15.71 -3.13
N LYS A 7 -1.32 14.50 -2.75
CA LYS A 7 -1.12 14.13 -1.36
C LYS A 7 0.36 14.32 -1.20
N LEU A 8 0.74 15.55 -0.86
CA LEU A 8 2.03 15.83 -0.28
C LEU A 8 2.23 14.62 0.60
N ASN A 9 3.18 13.77 0.25
CA ASN A 9 3.63 12.74 1.13
C ASN A 9 4.15 13.46 2.38
N ASN A 10 3.25 14.18 3.02
CA ASN A 10 3.24 14.45 4.42
C ASN A 10 2.94 13.10 5.06
N ASN A 11 3.71 12.07 4.60
CA ASN A 11 4.14 10.95 5.36
C ASN A 11 5.05 11.45 6.49
N ILE A 12 4.64 12.55 7.08
CA ILE A 12 4.79 12.79 8.49
C ILE A 12 3.69 11.92 9.09
N GLN A 13 3.84 10.65 8.82
CA GLN A 13 3.01 9.61 9.36
C GLN A 13 3.33 9.50 10.84
N THR A 14 2.29 9.33 11.57
CA THR A 14 2.35 8.78 12.91
C THR A 14 3.37 7.63 12.95
N PRO A 15 4.30 7.67 13.87
CA PRO A 15 5.61 7.02 13.79
C PRO A 15 5.71 5.63 14.33
N VAL A 16 4.70 4.87 14.38
CA VAL A 16 4.76 3.52 14.96
C VAL A 16 4.50 2.43 13.92
N GLN A 17 4.92 2.69 12.72
CA GLN A 17 4.77 1.69 11.67
C GLN A 17 6.09 1.09 11.19
N GLY A 18 7.20 1.33 11.89
CA GLY A 18 8.50 0.84 11.46
C GLY A 18 8.57 -0.69 11.28
N ASN A 19 8.02 -1.48 12.20
CA ASN A 19 8.07 -2.94 12.06
C ASN A 19 6.82 -3.58 11.46
N VAL A 20 5.70 -2.89 11.48
CA VAL A 20 4.46 -3.43 10.92
C VAL A 20 4.27 -2.96 9.48
N ARG A 21 4.85 -1.82 9.10
CA ARG A 21 4.69 -1.23 7.77
C ARG A 21 5.71 -1.69 6.72
N ASN A 22 6.93 -2.00 7.07
CA ASN A 22 7.88 -2.40 6.04
C ASN A 22 7.49 -3.70 5.33
N ASN A 23 6.70 -4.55 5.99
CA ASN A 23 6.13 -5.74 5.34
C ASN A 23 4.73 -5.50 4.73
N VAL A 24 4.07 -4.39 5.07
CA VAL A 24 2.72 -4.06 4.60
C VAL A 24 2.74 -2.91 3.59
N SER A 25 3.68 -1.97 3.66
CA SER A 25 3.79 -0.89 2.67
C SER A 25 4.08 -1.41 1.28
N ASN A 26 4.95 -2.39 1.13
CA ASN A 26 5.18 -3.03 -0.17
C ASN A 26 3.97 -3.83 -0.68
N ALA A 27 3.09 -4.27 0.21
CA ALA A 27 1.86 -4.97 -0.15
C ALA A 27 0.67 -4.01 -0.37
N ILE A 28 0.66 -2.83 0.28
CA ILE A 28 -0.44 -1.86 0.23
C ILE A 28 -0.17 -0.70 -0.74
N GLU A 29 1.08 -0.27 -0.94
CA GLU A 29 1.43 0.72 -1.97
C GLU A 29 1.23 0.20 -3.39
N ASN A 30 1.25 -1.11 -3.61
CA ASN A 30 0.82 -1.73 -4.86
C ASN A 30 -0.69 -1.94 -4.97
N GLN A 31 -1.46 -1.59 -3.94
CA GLN A 31 -2.91 -1.55 -3.95
C GLN A 31 -3.36 -0.12 -3.64
N THR A 32 -3.22 0.79 -4.60
CA THR A 32 -4.01 2.01 -4.60
C THR A 32 -5.47 1.57 -4.69
N LEU A 33 -6.09 1.39 -3.53
CA LEU A 33 -7.53 1.39 -3.41
C LEU A 33 -7.96 2.82 -3.74
N THR A 34 -8.22 3.08 -5.02
CA THR A 34 -9.11 4.18 -5.36
C THR A 34 -10.42 3.86 -4.67
N ALA A 35 -10.84 4.74 -3.77
CA ALA A 35 -12.16 4.68 -3.18
C ALA A 35 -13.19 4.56 -4.32
N PRO A 36 -14.23 3.75 -4.14
CA PRO A 36 -15.27 3.66 -5.15
C PRO A 36 -15.90 5.03 -5.30
N THR A 37 -15.73 5.62 -6.48
CA THR A 37 -16.47 6.80 -6.86
C THR A 37 -17.94 6.42 -6.99
N GLN A 38 -18.74 7.08 -6.24
CA GLN A 38 -20.20 7.29 -6.24
C GLN A 38 -21.07 6.44 -7.15
N ILE A 39 -22.13 5.91 -6.56
CA ILE A 39 -23.23 5.23 -7.25
C ILE A 39 -24.55 5.91 -6.87
N ASP A 40 -25.25 6.40 -7.88
CA ASP A 40 -26.57 7.01 -7.72
C ASP A 40 -27.71 6.06 -8.14
N SER A 41 -28.85 6.11 -7.45
CA SER A 41 -29.94 5.13 -7.59
C SER A 41 -31.18 5.71 -8.26
N GLN A 42 -31.67 5.08 -9.29
CA GLN A 42 -33.09 5.11 -9.63
C GLN A 42 -33.67 3.72 -9.83
N ARG A 43 -34.82 3.51 -9.25
CA ARG A 43 -35.62 2.31 -9.13
C ARG A 43 -36.33 1.98 -10.43
N VAL A 44 -36.23 0.74 -10.91
CA VAL A 44 -37.19 0.14 -11.82
C VAL A 44 -37.60 -1.23 -11.29
N GLU A 45 -38.91 -1.42 -11.11
CA GLU A 45 -39.51 -2.69 -10.71
C GLU A 45 -39.60 -3.65 -11.89
N GLY A 46 -39.33 -4.90 -11.61
CA GLY A 46 -39.97 -6.05 -12.19
C GLY A 46 -39.39 -6.65 -13.46
N ALA A 47 -38.71 -7.79 -13.30
CA ALA A 47 -39.00 -9.00 -14.09
C ALA A 47 -38.17 -10.18 -13.55
N THR A 48 -38.83 -11.15 -12.99
CA THR A 48 -38.30 -12.47 -12.67
C THR A 48 -38.19 -13.29 -13.93
N SER A 49 -36.96 -13.73 -14.28
CA SER A 49 -36.82 -14.90 -15.17
C SER A 49 -35.73 -15.81 -14.61
N SER A 50 -36.16 -16.97 -14.18
CA SER A 50 -35.31 -18.09 -13.78
C SER A 50 -34.58 -18.66 -14.99
N ALA A 51 -33.30 -18.46 -15.08
CA ALA A 51 -32.43 -19.23 -15.98
C ALA A 51 -31.84 -20.42 -15.22
N ALA A 52 -32.22 -21.62 -15.62
CA ALA A 52 -31.63 -22.85 -15.10
C ALA A 52 -30.16 -22.96 -15.52
N SER A 53 -29.26 -22.99 -14.55
CA SER A 53 -27.83 -23.24 -14.78
C SER A 53 -27.58 -24.74 -14.99
N ASN A 54 -27.03 -25.11 -16.14
CA ASN A 54 -26.49 -26.46 -16.37
C ASN A 54 -25.25 -26.66 -15.46
N PRO A 55 -25.14 -27.80 -14.78
CA PRO A 55 -23.98 -28.12 -13.96
C PRO A 55 -22.77 -28.41 -14.85
N ILE A 56 -21.76 -27.56 -14.81
CA ILE A 56 -20.46 -27.83 -15.40
C ILE A 56 -19.78 -28.93 -14.59
N ASN A 57 -19.36 -30.00 -15.27
CA ASN A 57 -18.86 -31.25 -14.70
C ASN A 57 -17.45 -31.10 -14.14
N ASN A 58 -17.32 -30.94 -12.84
CA ASN A 58 -16.09 -30.59 -12.09
C ASN A 58 -15.25 -31.84 -11.72
N LYS A 59 -15.29 -32.90 -12.58
CA LYS A 59 -14.71 -34.19 -12.26
C LYS A 59 -13.19 -34.20 -12.02
N ALA A 60 -12.43 -33.29 -12.62
CA ALA A 60 -10.97 -33.26 -12.46
C ALA A 60 -10.55 -32.52 -11.16
N ALA A 61 -11.20 -31.43 -10.81
CA ALA A 61 -10.95 -30.77 -9.54
C ALA A 61 -11.42 -31.60 -8.35
N GLU A 62 -12.55 -32.28 -8.47
CA GLU A 62 -12.99 -33.26 -7.47
C GLU A 62 -12.08 -34.47 -7.39
N THR A 63 -11.51 -34.93 -8.50
CA THR A 63 -10.53 -36.06 -8.51
C THR A 63 -9.21 -35.61 -7.87
N LEU A 64 -8.72 -34.38 -8.16
CA LEU A 64 -7.54 -33.80 -7.50
C LEU A 64 -7.80 -33.63 -6.00
N LYS A 65 -8.95 -33.09 -5.64
CA LYS A 65 -9.39 -32.89 -4.25
C LYS A 65 -9.56 -34.24 -3.54
N ALA A 66 -10.07 -35.27 -4.21
CA ALA A 66 -10.20 -36.64 -3.68
C ALA A 66 -8.84 -37.32 -3.47
N GLN A 67 -7.85 -37.08 -4.32
CA GLN A 67 -6.50 -37.61 -4.15
C GLN A 67 -5.76 -36.97 -2.97
N VAL A 68 -5.95 -35.66 -2.75
CA VAL A 68 -5.41 -34.95 -1.58
C VAL A 68 -6.17 -35.31 -0.29
N LEU A 69 -7.46 -35.57 -0.37
CA LEU A 69 -8.32 -36.08 0.72
C LEU A 69 -7.96 -37.47 1.19
N ALA A 70 -7.19 -38.25 0.41
CA ALA A 70 -6.70 -39.57 0.82
C ALA A 70 -5.57 -39.50 1.86
N GLN A 71 -4.98 -38.32 2.12
CA GLN A 71 -4.04 -38.12 3.24
C GLN A 71 -4.79 -37.77 4.52
N ALA A 72 -4.56 -38.56 5.55
CA ALA A 72 -5.07 -38.24 6.90
C ALA A 72 -4.42 -36.92 7.38
N PRO A 73 -5.19 -36.02 7.99
CA PRO A 73 -4.63 -34.84 8.64
C PRO A 73 -3.53 -35.25 9.62
N ILE A 74 -2.41 -34.50 9.64
CA ILE A 74 -1.39 -34.73 10.67
C ILE A 74 -1.94 -34.30 12.03
N SER A 75 -1.46 -34.94 13.09
CA SER A 75 -1.86 -34.58 14.43
C SER A 75 -1.33 -33.19 14.82
N TYR A 76 -2.06 -32.53 15.68
CA TYR A 76 -1.68 -31.24 16.27
C TYR A 76 -1.98 -31.22 17.76
N ALA A 77 -1.29 -30.35 18.47
CA ALA A 77 -1.52 -30.09 19.89
C ALA A 77 -1.86 -28.60 20.10
N TYR A 78 -2.89 -28.35 20.89
CA TYR A 78 -3.12 -27.01 21.43
C TYR A 78 -1.99 -26.68 22.42
N VAL A 79 -1.39 -25.51 22.29
CA VAL A 79 -0.30 -25.05 23.14
C VAL A 79 -0.84 -24.13 24.24
N ARG A 80 -1.47 -23.01 23.84
CA ARG A 80 -2.05 -22.01 24.72
C ARG A 80 -2.83 -20.93 23.97
N ASP A 81 -3.54 -20.08 24.71
CA ASP A 81 -4.05 -18.83 24.18
C ASP A 81 -2.94 -17.77 24.15
N ILE A 82 -2.94 -16.92 23.12
CA ILE A 82 -2.14 -15.69 23.00
C ILE A 82 -3.09 -14.53 23.32
N LYS A 83 -2.81 -13.83 24.41
CA LYS A 83 -3.63 -12.67 24.81
C LYS A 83 -3.31 -11.47 23.95
N LEU A 84 -4.33 -10.86 23.36
CA LEU A 84 -4.22 -9.68 22.52
C LEU A 84 -4.92 -8.50 23.19
N PRO A 85 -4.27 -7.37 23.43
CA PRO A 85 -4.96 -6.15 23.80
C PRO A 85 -5.96 -5.77 22.69
N PHE A 86 -7.15 -5.35 23.05
CA PHE A 86 -8.21 -4.90 22.13
C PHE A 86 -8.80 -5.93 21.16
N SER A 87 -8.37 -7.20 21.22
CA SER A 87 -8.87 -8.29 20.37
C SER A 87 -9.19 -9.54 21.21
N PRO A 88 -10.02 -10.47 20.70
CA PRO A 88 -10.12 -11.80 21.29
C PRO A 88 -8.75 -12.49 21.31
N PRO A 89 -8.53 -13.48 22.21
CA PRO A 89 -7.27 -14.22 22.24
C PRO A 89 -7.13 -15.09 20.98
N ALA A 90 -5.93 -15.15 20.41
CA ALA A 90 -5.61 -16.14 19.39
C ALA A 90 -5.24 -17.48 20.04
N LYS A 91 -5.57 -18.59 19.41
CA LYS A 91 -5.22 -19.94 19.89
C LYS A 91 -3.98 -20.44 19.16
N LEU A 92 -2.94 -20.79 19.93
CA LEU A 92 -1.69 -21.33 19.39
C LEU A 92 -1.73 -22.84 19.39
N PHE A 93 -1.40 -23.42 18.25
CA PHE A 93 -1.24 -24.85 18.03
C PHE A 93 0.17 -25.17 17.50
N LYS A 94 0.61 -26.40 17.68
CA LYS A 94 1.81 -26.96 17.06
C LYS A 94 1.43 -28.23 16.32
N LEU A 95 1.74 -28.28 15.03
CA LEU A 95 1.55 -29.48 14.21
C LEU A 95 2.64 -30.51 14.48
N ALA A 96 2.37 -31.78 14.17
CA ALA A 96 3.32 -32.88 14.34
C ALA A 96 4.62 -32.70 13.53
N ASN A 97 4.59 -31.97 12.42
CA ASN A 97 5.76 -31.63 11.62
C ASN A 97 6.57 -30.44 12.16
N GLY A 98 6.17 -29.87 13.30
CA GLY A 98 6.87 -28.77 13.96
C GLY A 98 6.33 -27.37 13.68
N GLN A 99 5.44 -27.21 12.68
CA GLN A 99 4.89 -25.90 12.31
C GLN A 99 4.05 -25.29 13.44
N LYS A 100 4.27 -24.01 13.72
CA LYS A 100 3.44 -23.21 14.65
C LYS A 100 2.24 -22.66 13.89
N VAL A 101 1.03 -22.77 14.45
CA VAL A 101 -0.20 -22.22 13.85
C VAL A 101 -0.95 -21.43 14.90
N ALA A 102 -1.20 -20.15 14.62
CA ALA A 102 -2.06 -19.31 15.44
C ALA A 102 -3.38 -19.04 14.71
N VAL A 103 -4.50 -19.14 15.42
CA VAL A 103 -5.84 -18.89 14.87
C VAL A 103 -6.55 -17.84 15.72
N LEU A 104 -7.02 -16.78 15.09
CA LEU A 104 -7.78 -15.68 15.69
C LEU A 104 -9.15 -15.56 15.01
N GLU A 105 -10.21 -15.94 15.72
CA GLU A 105 -11.57 -15.70 15.25
C GLU A 105 -11.94 -14.22 15.37
N LYS A 106 -12.12 -13.56 14.23
CA LYS A 106 -12.44 -12.13 14.16
C LYS A 106 -13.40 -11.87 13.00
N LYS A 107 -14.40 -11.03 13.21
CA LYS A 107 -15.28 -10.59 12.12
C LYS A 107 -14.49 -9.81 11.08
N GLY A 108 -14.74 -10.09 9.79
CA GLY A 108 -14.10 -9.41 8.66
C GLY A 108 -13.40 -10.39 7.70
N PRO A 109 -12.47 -9.90 6.88
CA PRO A 109 -11.75 -10.74 5.94
C PRO A 109 -10.97 -11.84 6.66
N THR A 110 -10.89 -13.01 6.00
CA THR A 110 -10.03 -14.10 6.48
C THR A 110 -8.68 -14.01 5.79
N VAL A 111 -7.65 -13.83 6.59
CA VAL A 111 -6.26 -13.75 6.15
C VAL A 111 -5.55 -15.02 6.61
N LEU A 112 -5.10 -15.82 5.65
CA LEU A 112 -4.19 -16.93 5.86
C LEU A 112 -2.79 -16.46 5.46
N GLU A 113 -1.87 -16.43 6.39
CA GLU A 113 -0.51 -15.98 6.14
C GLU A 113 0.53 -16.90 6.75
N THR A 114 1.55 -17.24 5.96
CA THR A 114 2.65 -18.11 6.39
C THR A 114 3.95 -17.34 6.29
N TYR A 115 4.70 -17.32 7.39
CA TYR A 115 5.98 -16.66 7.59
C TYR A 115 7.07 -17.70 7.66
N TYR A 116 8.02 -17.63 6.73
CA TYR A 116 9.26 -18.41 6.83
C TYR A 116 10.36 -17.56 7.44
N ASN A 117 11.08 -18.15 8.39
CA ASN A 117 12.19 -17.51 9.08
C ASN A 117 13.47 -17.60 8.24
N VAL A 118 13.39 -17.03 7.03
CA VAL A 118 14.46 -16.99 6.04
C VAL A 118 14.30 -15.75 5.15
N GLY A 119 15.41 -15.09 4.86
CA GLY A 119 15.46 -13.94 3.98
C GLY A 119 16.88 -13.78 3.40
N SER A 120 17.16 -12.60 2.87
CA SER A 120 18.40 -12.36 2.14
C SER A 120 19.67 -12.49 3.00
N MET A 121 19.56 -12.37 4.32
CA MET A 121 20.72 -12.55 5.22
C MET A 121 21.13 -14.03 5.42
N ASN A 122 20.34 -14.96 4.89
CA ASN A 122 20.68 -16.39 4.90
C ASN A 122 21.33 -16.86 3.61
N GLU A 123 21.53 -15.97 2.65
CA GLU A 123 22.01 -16.28 1.32
C GLU A 123 23.55 -16.37 1.29
N PRO A 124 24.11 -17.32 0.51
CA PRO A 124 25.52 -17.28 0.15
C PRO A 124 25.83 -16.02 -0.67
N ASP A 125 27.05 -15.46 -0.49
CA ASP A 125 27.43 -14.20 -1.14
C ASP A 125 27.42 -14.27 -2.68
N ASP A 126 27.71 -15.44 -3.25
CA ASP A 126 27.69 -15.71 -4.69
C ASP A 126 26.29 -15.96 -5.25
N LYS A 127 25.24 -16.02 -4.38
CA LYS A 127 23.86 -16.33 -4.73
C LYS A 127 22.85 -15.31 -4.15
N ARG A 128 23.34 -14.09 -3.88
CA ARG A 128 22.48 -13.01 -3.38
C ARG A 128 21.29 -12.77 -4.30
N GLY A 129 20.10 -12.71 -3.71
CA GLY A 129 18.79 -12.62 -4.39
C GLY A 129 18.06 -13.96 -4.52
N ILE A 130 18.65 -15.08 -4.04
CA ILE A 130 18.03 -16.40 -4.15
C ILE A 130 16.77 -16.53 -3.28
N SER A 131 16.65 -15.80 -2.15
CA SER A 131 15.44 -15.79 -1.32
C SER A 131 14.27 -15.17 -2.09
N HIS A 132 14.49 -13.99 -2.67
CA HIS A 132 13.52 -13.30 -3.50
C HIS A 132 13.18 -14.11 -4.76
N PHE A 133 14.18 -14.72 -5.39
CA PHE A 133 13.95 -15.61 -6.53
C PHE A 133 13.07 -16.83 -6.16
N ASN A 134 13.29 -17.43 -4.98
CA ASN A 134 12.43 -18.53 -4.50
C ASN A 134 11.01 -18.06 -4.14
N GLU A 135 10.84 -16.81 -3.70
CA GLU A 135 9.52 -16.21 -3.54
C GLU A 135 8.75 -16.23 -4.87
N HIS A 136 9.37 -15.75 -5.96
CA HIS A 136 8.78 -15.79 -7.30
C HIS A 136 8.50 -17.22 -7.78
N MET A 137 9.43 -18.13 -7.53
CA MET A 137 9.28 -19.54 -7.92
C MET A 137 8.08 -20.21 -7.26
N ALA A 138 7.68 -19.78 -6.05
CA ALA A 138 6.50 -20.31 -5.37
C ALA A 138 5.18 -20.07 -6.12
N PHE A 139 5.13 -19.11 -7.06
CA PHE A 139 3.96 -18.83 -7.89
C PHE A 139 3.97 -19.56 -9.25
N ASN A 140 5.04 -20.27 -9.59
CA ASN A 140 5.21 -20.88 -10.90
C ASN A 140 4.61 -22.29 -11.07
N GLY A 141 4.11 -22.88 -9.98
CA GLY A 141 3.45 -24.19 -10.01
C GLY A 141 3.95 -25.10 -8.90
N SER A 142 3.25 -26.20 -8.70
CA SER A 142 3.57 -27.18 -7.67
C SER A 142 3.39 -28.62 -8.16
N LYS A 143 4.07 -29.56 -7.49
CA LYS A 143 3.97 -30.99 -7.75
C LYS A 143 3.87 -31.75 -6.44
N SER A 144 2.66 -31.96 -5.97
CA SER A 144 2.42 -32.75 -4.77
C SER A 144 2.81 -34.22 -5.01
N PRO A 145 3.44 -34.87 -4.01
CA PRO A 145 3.77 -36.30 -4.07
C PRO A 145 2.55 -37.22 -4.29
N THR A 146 1.36 -36.73 -3.95
CA THR A 146 0.11 -37.49 -4.03
C THR A 146 -0.61 -37.40 -5.38
N GLY A 147 0.03 -36.76 -6.37
CA GLY A 147 -0.53 -36.59 -7.72
C GLY A 147 -1.41 -35.34 -7.90
N GLY A 148 -1.53 -34.49 -6.88
CA GLY A 148 -2.02 -33.12 -6.99
C GLY A 148 -0.94 -32.20 -7.56
N GLY A 149 -1.25 -30.92 -7.68
CA GLY A 149 -0.30 -29.88 -8.08
C GLY A 149 -0.96 -28.81 -8.93
N LEU A 150 -0.33 -27.66 -8.96
CA LEU A 150 -0.72 -26.49 -9.73
C LEU A 150 0.22 -26.36 -10.92
N LYS A 151 -0.29 -26.06 -12.09
CA LYS A 151 0.53 -25.67 -13.24
C LYS A 151 0.91 -24.20 -13.11
N ALA A 152 1.92 -23.79 -13.85
CA ALA A 152 2.28 -22.36 -13.94
C ALA A 152 1.06 -21.52 -14.36
N GLY A 153 0.76 -20.48 -13.59
CA GLY A 153 -0.41 -19.65 -13.78
C GLY A 153 -1.70 -20.11 -13.07
N ASP A 154 -1.81 -21.38 -12.67
CA ASP A 154 -3.01 -21.91 -12.00
C ASP A 154 -3.24 -21.23 -10.64
N PHE A 155 -2.19 -20.89 -9.92
CA PHE A 155 -2.29 -20.25 -8.61
C PHE A 155 -3.08 -18.95 -8.67
N PHE A 156 -2.66 -18.02 -9.51
CA PHE A 156 -3.35 -16.73 -9.67
C PHE A 156 -4.76 -16.90 -10.24
N LYS A 157 -4.95 -17.86 -11.16
CA LYS A 157 -6.27 -18.15 -11.70
C LYS A 157 -7.24 -18.59 -10.61
N ILE A 158 -6.83 -19.55 -9.76
CA ILE A 158 -7.68 -20.04 -8.67
C ILE A 158 -7.93 -18.95 -7.62
N VAL A 159 -6.91 -18.18 -7.24
CA VAL A 159 -7.06 -17.04 -6.32
C VAL A 159 -8.14 -16.08 -6.83
N ASN A 160 -8.11 -15.76 -8.12
CA ASN A 160 -9.12 -14.88 -8.72
C ASN A 160 -10.51 -15.52 -8.76
N GLU A 161 -10.60 -16.82 -9.09
CA GLU A 161 -11.87 -17.57 -9.07
C GLU A 161 -12.48 -17.62 -7.66
N LEU A 162 -11.63 -17.60 -6.62
CA LEU A 162 -12.06 -17.47 -5.21
C LEU A 162 -12.39 -16.02 -4.81
N GLY A 163 -12.16 -15.06 -5.69
CA GLY A 163 -12.23 -13.63 -5.36
C GLY A 163 -11.26 -13.22 -4.26
N ALA A 164 -10.19 -13.98 -4.07
CA ALA A 164 -9.19 -13.72 -3.05
C ALA A 164 -8.11 -12.74 -3.56
N ILE A 165 -7.37 -12.18 -2.62
CA ILE A 165 -6.21 -11.31 -2.87
C ILE A 165 -5.00 -12.02 -2.29
N THR A 166 -3.89 -12.03 -3.03
CA THR A 166 -2.65 -12.65 -2.59
C THR A 166 -1.45 -11.78 -2.87
N ASN A 167 -0.44 -11.90 -2.05
CA ASN A 167 0.89 -11.37 -2.30
C ASN A 167 1.92 -12.13 -1.46
N ALA A 168 3.20 -11.83 -1.70
CA ALA A 168 4.32 -12.29 -0.91
C ALA A 168 5.33 -11.17 -0.75
N SER A 169 6.25 -11.31 0.19
CA SER A 169 7.38 -10.39 0.33
C SER A 169 8.59 -11.08 0.94
N THR A 170 9.77 -10.70 0.46
CA THR A 170 11.05 -11.10 1.00
C THR A 170 11.74 -9.90 1.65
N GLY A 171 12.18 -10.07 2.89
CA GLY A 171 12.99 -9.10 3.62
C GLY A 171 14.39 -9.61 3.93
N PHE A 172 15.10 -8.93 4.82
CA PHE A 172 16.42 -9.36 5.26
C PHE A 172 16.37 -10.72 5.97
N SER A 173 15.37 -10.96 6.80
CA SER A 173 15.32 -12.10 7.72
C SER A 173 14.10 -12.98 7.62
N GLN A 174 13.15 -12.65 6.78
CA GLN A 174 11.91 -13.41 6.61
C GLN A 174 11.36 -13.30 5.19
N THR A 175 10.57 -14.31 4.81
CA THR A 175 9.74 -14.32 3.61
C THR A 175 8.32 -14.71 4.02
N ASN A 176 7.32 -13.94 3.64
CA ASN A 176 5.92 -14.21 3.96
C ASN A 176 5.05 -14.29 2.72
N TYR A 177 3.98 -15.08 2.84
CA TYR A 177 2.99 -15.31 1.79
C TYR A 177 1.61 -15.22 2.39
N PHE A 178 0.72 -14.44 1.81
CA PHE A 178 -0.64 -14.35 2.31
C PHE A 178 -1.70 -14.51 1.23
N VAL A 179 -2.86 -15.00 1.66
CA VAL A 179 -4.10 -15.00 0.89
C VAL A 179 -5.19 -14.40 1.77
N THR A 180 -5.79 -13.31 1.30
CA THR A 180 -6.95 -12.68 1.94
C THR A 180 -8.20 -13.03 1.16
N SER A 181 -9.19 -13.60 1.82
CA SER A 181 -10.47 -13.96 1.22
C SER A 181 -11.63 -13.50 2.08
N GLN A 182 -12.78 -13.29 1.45
CA GLN A 182 -14.04 -13.18 2.14
C GLN A 182 -14.70 -14.56 2.19
N LEU A 183 -15.16 -14.99 3.34
CA LEU A 183 -15.95 -16.22 3.46
C LEU A 183 -17.39 -15.95 3.00
N LEU A 184 -17.55 -15.68 1.71
CA LEU A 184 -18.81 -15.31 1.09
C LEU A 184 -19.69 -16.54 0.91
N GLY A 185 -20.46 -16.88 1.95
CA GLY A 185 -21.43 -17.95 1.92
C GLY A 185 -20.89 -19.33 2.32
N LYS A 186 -21.74 -20.37 2.21
CA LYS A 186 -21.47 -21.76 2.63
C LYS A 186 -20.56 -22.53 1.67
N GLY A 187 -19.66 -21.84 0.99
CA GLY A 187 -18.62 -22.48 0.19
C GLY A 187 -17.37 -22.68 1.01
N ASN A 188 -16.56 -23.69 0.69
CA ASN A 188 -15.33 -23.99 1.41
C ASN A 188 -14.17 -23.12 0.88
N VAL A 189 -14.35 -21.79 0.88
CA VAL A 189 -13.32 -20.85 0.37
C VAL A 189 -12.03 -20.96 1.17
N PHE A 190 -12.14 -21.09 2.51
CA PHE A 190 -10.97 -21.27 3.35
C PHE A 190 -10.24 -22.60 3.07
N ASP A 191 -10.97 -23.71 2.88
CA ASP A 191 -10.38 -25.00 2.48
C ASP A 191 -9.61 -24.87 1.16
N SER A 192 -10.15 -24.13 0.20
CA SER A 192 -9.51 -23.93 -1.10
C SER A 192 -8.30 -23.00 -1.01
N THR A 193 -8.38 -21.90 -0.25
CA THR A 193 -7.22 -21.00 -0.03
C THR A 193 -6.10 -21.71 0.73
N ALA A 194 -6.43 -22.51 1.73
CA ALA A 194 -5.45 -23.32 2.47
C ALA A 194 -4.80 -24.38 1.56
N TYR A 195 -5.58 -25.02 0.70
CA TYR A 195 -5.05 -25.97 -0.28
C TYR A 195 -4.07 -25.32 -1.23
N ILE A 196 -4.46 -24.26 -1.93
CA ILE A 196 -3.57 -23.63 -2.92
C ILE A 196 -2.30 -23.05 -2.27
N GLN A 197 -2.41 -22.45 -1.07
CA GLN A 197 -1.24 -21.95 -0.36
C GLN A 197 -0.33 -23.10 0.10
N SER A 198 -0.89 -24.22 0.51
CA SER A 198 -0.10 -25.40 0.88
C SER A 198 0.66 -25.99 -0.32
N GLU A 199 0.04 -26.05 -1.49
CA GLU A 199 0.70 -26.46 -2.73
C GLU A 199 1.82 -25.50 -3.11
N GLN A 200 1.54 -24.20 -3.07
CA GLN A 200 2.51 -23.14 -3.31
C GLN A 200 3.76 -23.27 -2.42
N LEU A 201 3.56 -23.50 -1.13
CA LEU A 201 4.60 -23.39 -0.12
C LEU A 201 5.31 -24.70 0.23
N GLN A 202 4.67 -25.84 0.03
CA GLN A 202 5.25 -27.12 0.41
C GLN A 202 5.84 -27.90 -0.76
N TYR A 203 5.32 -27.69 -1.97
CA TYR A 203 5.66 -28.50 -3.12
C TYR A 203 5.93 -27.70 -4.40
N PRO A 204 6.58 -26.52 -4.34
CA PRO A 204 6.85 -25.73 -5.54
C PRO A 204 7.67 -26.52 -6.55
N GLU A 205 7.28 -26.48 -7.82
CA GLU A 205 7.96 -27.19 -8.89
C GLU A 205 9.01 -26.30 -9.54
N HIS A 206 10.29 -26.49 -9.18
CA HIS A 206 11.41 -25.79 -9.77
C HIS A 206 11.93 -26.59 -10.97
N THR A 207 11.31 -26.49 -12.15
CA THR A 207 11.93 -27.04 -13.35
C THR A 207 13.05 -26.12 -13.85
N ALA A 208 14.00 -26.65 -14.64
CA ALA A 208 15.06 -25.82 -15.23
C ALA A 208 14.45 -24.72 -16.12
N GLU A 209 13.38 -25.03 -16.82
CA GLU A 209 12.64 -24.11 -17.67
C GLU A 209 11.95 -22.98 -16.89
N MET A 210 11.29 -23.30 -15.78
CA MET A 210 10.68 -22.30 -14.89
C MET A 210 11.74 -21.36 -14.31
N VAL A 211 12.88 -21.90 -13.86
CA VAL A 211 14.01 -21.10 -13.35
C VAL A 211 14.53 -20.14 -14.43
N GLU A 212 14.74 -20.61 -15.66
CA GLU A 212 15.19 -19.73 -16.75
C GLU A 212 14.14 -18.67 -17.12
N LYS A 213 12.85 -19.04 -17.10
CA LYS A 213 11.75 -18.11 -17.37
C LYS A 213 11.69 -17.00 -16.33
N GLU A 214 11.86 -17.31 -15.04
CA GLU A 214 11.68 -16.38 -13.94
C GLU A 214 12.84 -15.38 -13.80
N LYS A 215 14.01 -15.67 -14.36
CA LYS A 215 15.13 -14.71 -14.40
C LYS A 215 14.73 -13.38 -15.04
N GLY A 216 13.90 -13.39 -16.08
CA GLY A 216 13.43 -12.18 -16.77
C GLY A 216 12.65 -11.23 -15.84
N PRO A 217 11.52 -11.64 -15.27
CA PRO A 217 10.77 -10.83 -14.31
C PRO A 217 11.61 -10.31 -13.15
N VAL A 218 12.39 -11.20 -12.49
CA VAL A 218 13.22 -10.81 -11.33
C VAL A 218 14.31 -9.80 -11.70
N THR A 219 15.01 -9.98 -12.82
CA THR A 219 16.02 -9.01 -13.26
C THR A 219 15.42 -7.67 -13.67
N SER A 220 14.22 -7.69 -14.22
CA SER A 220 13.45 -6.45 -14.51
C SER A 220 13.10 -5.70 -13.23
N GLU A 221 12.69 -6.40 -12.18
CA GLU A 221 12.41 -5.82 -10.87
C GLU A 221 13.68 -5.28 -10.20
N ILE A 222 14.79 -6.02 -10.23
CA ILE A 222 16.09 -5.53 -9.73
C ILE A 222 16.48 -4.20 -10.38
N SER A 223 16.26 -4.09 -11.69
CA SER A 223 16.54 -2.85 -12.43
C SER A 223 15.64 -1.69 -11.95
N MET A 224 14.37 -1.97 -11.68
CA MET A 224 13.42 -0.98 -11.18
C MET A 224 13.76 -0.52 -9.75
N VAL A 225 14.09 -1.46 -8.86
CA VAL A 225 14.46 -1.17 -7.46
C VAL A 225 15.82 -0.47 -7.38
N GLY A 226 16.78 -0.86 -8.23
CA GLY A 226 18.11 -0.24 -8.31
C GLY A 226 18.08 1.22 -8.80
N ASP A 227 16.97 1.70 -9.36
CA ASP A 227 16.77 3.11 -9.72
C ASP A 227 16.26 3.97 -8.53
N GLN A 228 16.01 3.37 -7.35
CA GLN A 228 15.48 4.06 -6.16
C GLN A 228 16.61 4.43 -5.19
N SER A 229 16.87 5.72 -5.05
CA SER A 229 17.94 6.25 -4.18
C SER A 229 17.79 5.85 -2.72
N GLU A 230 16.55 5.75 -2.23
CA GLU A 230 16.25 5.35 -0.85
C GLU A 230 16.72 3.92 -0.56
N ASN A 231 16.42 2.97 -1.44
CA ASN A 231 16.86 1.59 -1.29
C ASN A 231 18.39 1.47 -1.25
N ILE A 232 19.09 2.23 -2.08
CA ILE A 232 20.56 2.26 -2.07
C ILE A 232 21.08 2.81 -0.74
N ALA A 233 20.50 3.89 -0.23
CA ALA A 233 20.90 4.47 1.05
C ALA A 233 20.68 3.49 2.21
N LEU A 234 19.51 2.84 2.29
CA LEU A 234 19.18 1.84 3.32
C LEU A 234 20.08 0.61 3.24
N ASN A 235 20.23 0.01 2.07
CA ASN A 235 21.07 -1.17 1.87
C ASN A 235 22.54 -0.92 2.24
N ASN A 236 23.11 0.20 1.83
CA ASN A 236 24.47 0.57 2.20
C ASN A 236 24.61 0.83 3.69
N CYS A 237 23.60 1.46 4.31
CA CYS A 237 23.58 1.70 5.74
C CYS A 237 23.63 0.37 6.52
N VAL A 238 22.75 -0.59 6.21
CA VAL A 238 22.68 -1.91 6.86
C VAL A 238 23.95 -2.73 6.59
N ARG A 239 24.42 -2.71 5.32
CA ARG A 239 25.66 -3.41 4.93
C ARG A 239 26.85 -2.97 5.76
N ASN A 240 27.05 -1.66 5.86
CA ASN A 240 28.19 -1.12 6.62
C ASN A 240 28.01 -1.35 8.12
N LEU A 241 26.77 -1.13 8.65
CA LEU A 241 26.46 -1.28 10.07
C LEU A 241 26.79 -2.68 10.61
N PHE A 242 26.54 -3.71 9.82
CA PHE A 242 26.76 -5.11 10.21
C PHE A 242 27.91 -5.78 9.44
N GLN A 243 28.70 -5.00 8.70
CA GLN A 243 29.87 -5.48 7.94
C GLN A 243 29.53 -6.66 7.00
N ILE A 244 28.35 -6.58 6.35
CA ILE A 244 27.87 -7.62 5.44
C ILE A 244 28.72 -7.63 4.18
N GLN A 245 29.39 -8.75 3.93
CA GLN A 245 30.18 -8.95 2.71
C GLN A 245 29.22 -9.25 1.55
N SER A 246 29.00 -8.27 0.68
CA SER A 246 28.17 -8.43 -0.51
C SER A 246 28.59 -7.43 -1.58
N THR A 247 28.65 -7.91 -2.82
CA THR A 247 28.86 -7.06 -4.01
C THR A 247 27.57 -6.62 -4.67
N SER A 248 26.42 -7.13 -4.21
CA SER A 248 25.10 -6.75 -4.74
C SER A 248 24.75 -5.32 -4.34
N SER A 249 24.21 -4.54 -5.28
CA SER A 249 23.71 -3.20 -5.03
C SER A 249 22.53 -3.23 -4.07
N ASP A 250 21.64 -4.21 -4.22
CA ASP A 250 20.54 -4.49 -3.31
C ASP A 250 20.80 -5.75 -2.49
N LEU A 251 20.56 -5.70 -1.20
CA LEU A 251 20.79 -6.82 -0.29
C LEU A 251 19.67 -7.85 -0.32
N VAL A 252 18.47 -7.46 -0.74
CA VAL A 252 17.28 -8.33 -0.80
C VAL A 252 17.08 -8.89 -2.20
N ALA A 253 16.97 -8.02 -3.19
CA ALA A 253 16.76 -8.41 -4.58
C ALA A 253 18.01 -9.04 -5.22
N GLY A 254 19.19 -8.75 -4.67
CA GLY A 254 20.46 -9.29 -5.15
C GLY A 254 21.04 -8.50 -6.32
N SER A 255 21.63 -9.19 -7.28
CA SER A 255 22.15 -8.58 -8.50
C SER A 255 21.75 -9.40 -9.73
N ILE A 256 21.60 -8.72 -10.85
CA ILE A 256 21.29 -9.37 -12.15
C ILE A 256 22.34 -10.45 -12.47
N SER A 257 23.62 -10.17 -12.20
CA SER A 257 24.71 -11.14 -12.40
C SER A 257 24.53 -12.43 -11.58
N ASN A 258 24.09 -12.32 -10.32
CA ASN A 258 23.86 -13.48 -9.47
C ASN A 258 22.61 -14.25 -9.92
N ILE A 259 21.50 -13.54 -10.17
CA ILE A 259 20.26 -14.16 -10.63
C ILE A 259 20.45 -14.95 -11.92
N ASN A 260 21.18 -14.39 -12.90
CA ASN A 260 21.44 -15.08 -14.16
C ASN A 260 22.28 -16.36 -14.02
N LYS A 261 23.04 -16.50 -12.93
CA LYS A 261 23.83 -17.71 -12.64
C LYS A 261 23.07 -18.79 -11.87
N LEU A 262 21.92 -18.45 -11.27
CA LEU A 262 21.16 -19.40 -10.50
C LEU A 262 20.72 -20.58 -11.37
N THR A 263 20.86 -21.78 -10.80
CA THR A 263 20.44 -23.03 -11.42
C THR A 263 19.28 -23.63 -10.64
N ARG A 264 18.57 -24.55 -11.27
CA ARG A 264 17.54 -25.35 -10.59
C ARG A 264 18.05 -25.99 -9.29
N LYS A 265 19.28 -26.47 -9.30
CA LYS A 265 19.89 -27.08 -8.11
C LYS A 265 20.04 -26.07 -6.98
N ASP A 266 20.49 -24.87 -7.27
CA ASP A 266 20.68 -23.82 -6.26
C ASP A 266 19.35 -23.45 -5.60
N THR A 267 18.31 -23.21 -6.41
CA THR A 267 16.98 -22.82 -5.90
C THR A 267 16.36 -23.91 -5.03
N LEU A 268 16.46 -25.18 -5.46
CA LEU A 268 15.94 -26.32 -4.68
C LEU A 268 16.74 -26.60 -3.41
N ASP A 269 18.07 -26.53 -3.46
CA ASP A 269 18.91 -26.73 -2.27
C ASP A 269 18.60 -25.69 -1.20
N TYR A 270 18.45 -24.42 -1.63
CA TYR A 270 18.09 -23.33 -0.73
C TYR A 270 16.68 -23.49 -0.17
N TYR A 271 15.71 -23.81 -1.03
CA TYR A 271 14.34 -24.07 -0.62
C TYR A 271 14.27 -25.22 0.38
N ASN A 272 14.87 -26.36 0.10
CA ASN A 272 14.83 -27.55 0.97
C ASN A 272 15.50 -27.32 2.33
N LEU A 273 16.49 -26.43 2.41
CA LEU A 273 17.16 -26.07 3.65
C LEU A 273 16.33 -25.16 4.55
N TRP A 274 15.64 -24.19 3.96
CA TRP A 274 15.04 -23.09 4.71
C TRP A 274 13.52 -23.11 4.78
N TYR A 275 12.83 -23.56 3.71
CA TYR A 275 11.36 -23.56 3.63
C TYR A 275 10.77 -24.87 4.17
N THR A 276 10.93 -25.05 5.49
CA THR A 276 10.55 -26.26 6.20
C THR A 276 9.53 -25.95 7.31
N PRO A 277 8.68 -26.94 7.68
CA PRO A 277 7.62 -26.71 8.67
C PRO A 277 8.10 -26.21 10.03
N ASP A 278 9.28 -26.65 10.49
CA ASP A 278 9.88 -26.24 11.76
C ASP A 278 10.44 -24.81 11.73
N ASN A 279 10.60 -24.23 10.53
CA ASN A 279 11.14 -22.89 10.30
C ASN A 279 10.07 -21.87 9.88
N CYS A 280 8.81 -22.20 10.14
CA CYS A 280 7.71 -21.29 9.76
C CYS A 280 6.66 -21.16 10.86
N ALA A 281 5.87 -20.10 10.73
CA ALA A 281 4.66 -19.87 11.50
C ALA A 281 3.52 -19.51 10.52
N THR A 282 2.35 -20.07 10.74
CA THR A 282 1.13 -19.73 10.00
C THR A 282 0.14 -19.05 10.94
N VAL A 283 -0.43 -17.94 10.49
CA VAL A 283 -1.46 -17.22 11.24
C VAL A 283 -2.72 -17.13 10.40
N VAL A 284 -3.85 -17.43 11.01
CA VAL A 284 -5.19 -17.34 10.42
C VAL A 284 -6.00 -16.36 11.26
N THR A 285 -6.36 -15.22 10.68
CA THR A 285 -7.28 -14.26 11.32
C THR A 285 -8.50 -14.08 10.43
N GLY A 286 -9.71 -14.20 10.97
CA GLY A 286 -10.94 -13.97 10.21
C GLY A 286 -12.16 -14.75 10.73
N GLU A 287 -13.21 -14.78 9.92
CA GLU A 287 -14.50 -15.41 10.24
C GLU A 287 -14.51 -16.94 10.04
N VAL A 288 -13.42 -17.61 10.33
CA VAL A 288 -13.34 -19.06 10.28
C VAL A 288 -13.28 -19.62 11.71
N PRO A 289 -14.13 -20.60 12.07
CA PRO A 289 -14.08 -21.23 13.39
C PRO A 289 -12.72 -21.87 13.63
N THR A 290 -12.19 -21.71 14.84
CA THR A 290 -10.85 -22.25 15.20
C THR A 290 -10.69 -23.73 14.88
N ALA A 291 -11.69 -24.54 15.19
CA ALA A 291 -11.64 -25.99 14.93
C ALA A 291 -11.57 -26.30 13.42
N GLU A 292 -12.31 -25.56 12.60
CA GLU A 292 -12.25 -25.68 11.15
C GLU A 292 -10.90 -25.25 10.60
N ALA A 293 -10.41 -24.08 11.04
CA ALA A 293 -9.13 -23.53 10.61
C ALA A 293 -7.97 -24.49 10.89
N ILE A 294 -7.84 -24.97 12.13
CA ILE A 294 -6.71 -25.86 12.48
C ILE A 294 -6.81 -27.23 11.80
N ASN A 295 -8.01 -27.80 11.67
CA ASN A 295 -8.21 -29.06 10.96
C ASN A 295 -7.86 -28.93 9.47
N THR A 296 -8.24 -27.83 8.84
CA THR A 296 -7.92 -27.55 7.43
C THR A 296 -6.42 -27.33 7.23
N ILE A 297 -5.77 -26.57 8.10
CA ILE A 297 -4.31 -26.39 8.05
C ILE A 297 -3.60 -27.74 8.26
N ALA A 298 -3.99 -28.54 9.26
CA ALA A 298 -3.38 -29.84 9.54
C ALA A 298 -3.60 -30.86 8.39
N LYS A 299 -4.68 -30.71 7.62
CA LYS A 299 -4.97 -31.51 6.44
C LYS A 299 -4.02 -31.21 5.28
N TYR A 300 -3.77 -29.92 5.00
CA TYR A 300 -3.03 -29.50 3.83
C TYR A 300 -1.55 -29.21 4.09
N PHE A 301 -1.19 -28.63 5.26
CA PHE A 301 0.20 -28.34 5.63
C PHE A 301 0.87 -29.56 6.27
N ASN A 302 0.86 -30.68 5.59
CA ASN A 302 1.24 -31.99 6.11
C ASN A 302 2.62 -32.48 5.66
N LYS A 303 3.43 -31.64 5.00
CA LYS A 303 4.81 -31.98 4.61
C LYS A 303 5.60 -32.42 5.84
N SER A 304 6.19 -33.59 5.76
CA SER A 304 6.93 -34.20 6.88
C SER A 304 8.43 -33.90 6.88
N ALA A 305 8.92 -33.20 5.86
CA ALA A 305 10.35 -32.91 5.75
C ALA A 305 10.80 -32.03 6.92
N TYR A 306 11.65 -32.56 7.76
CA TYR A 306 12.30 -31.87 8.87
C TYR A 306 13.80 -31.77 8.60
N VAL A 307 14.33 -30.54 8.64
CA VAL A 307 15.75 -30.28 8.54
C VAL A 307 16.23 -29.78 9.90
N PRO A 308 17.12 -30.51 10.61
CA PRO A 308 17.61 -30.06 11.88
C PRO A 308 18.22 -28.66 11.81
N VAL A 309 17.88 -27.79 12.76
CA VAL A 309 18.37 -26.40 12.85
C VAL A 309 19.90 -26.30 12.80
N GLN A 310 20.61 -27.29 13.33
CA GLN A 310 22.07 -27.38 13.31
C GLN A 310 22.68 -27.43 11.89
N ASN A 311 21.91 -27.79 10.90
CA ASN A 311 22.35 -27.79 9.50
C ASN A 311 22.27 -26.40 8.84
N ARG A 312 21.58 -25.43 9.49
CA ARG A 312 21.47 -24.07 9.02
C ARG A 312 22.61 -23.22 9.54
N LYS A 313 23.31 -22.57 8.63
CA LYS A 313 24.38 -21.63 9.00
C LYS A 313 23.80 -20.23 9.08
N TYR A 314 24.03 -19.58 10.20
CA TYR A 314 23.58 -18.21 10.45
C TYR A 314 24.76 -17.25 10.41
N GLN A 315 24.56 -16.09 9.79
CA GLN A 315 25.51 -15.00 9.85
C GLN A 315 25.50 -14.36 11.25
N GLU A 316 26.67 -13.93 11.73
CA GLU A 316 26.76 -13.14 12.97
C GLU A 316 26.63 -11.65 12.64
N PHE A 317 25.76 -10.97 13.39
CA PHE A 317 25.50 -9.55 13.23
C PHE A 317 26.07 -8.76 14.40
N ASN A 318 27.34 -8.41 14.30
CA ASN A 318 28.01 -7.56 15.27
C ASN A 318 28.07 -6.14 14.71
N GLY A 319 27.43 -5.19 15.40
CA GLY A 319 27.47 -3.77 15.00
C GLY A 319 28.91 -3.24 14.96
N ILE A 320 29.15 -2.28 14.08
CA ILE A 320 30.46 -1.62 13.96
C ILE A 320 30.87 -0.92 15.25
N GLN A 321 32.22 -0.85 15.48
CA GLN A 321 32.79 -0.21 16.65
C GLN A 321 33.41 1.17 16.33
N LYS A 322 33.35 1.62 15.07
CA LYS A 322 33.80 2.93 14.60
C LYS A 322 32.75 3.47 13.61
N PRO A 323 32.54 4.78 13.55
CA PRO A 323 31.57 5.34 12.62
C PRO A 323 32.04 5.10 11.17
N VAL A 324 31.09 4.86 10.30
CA VAL A 324 31.31 4.67 8.86
C VAL A 324 30.39 5.64 8.10
N ARG A 325 30.96 6.36 7.13
CA ARG A 325 30.20 7.17 6.18
C ARG A 325 30.52 6.71 4.76
N VAL A 326 29.48 6.54 3.94
CA VAL A 326 29.57 6.21 2.52
C VAL A 326 28.72 7.17 1.73
N ASP A 327 29.32 7.88 0.78
CA ASP A 327 28.65 8.78 -0.14
C ASP A 327 28.65 8.15 -1.55
N VAL A 328 27.47 8.12 -2.19
CA VAL A 328 27.26 7.51 -3.51
C VAL A 328 26.64 8.56 -4.44
N LYS A 329 27.18 8.69 -5.65
CA LYS A 329 26.58 9.50 -6.71
C LYS A 329 25.70 8.62 -7.59
N MET A 330 24.51 9.09 -7.89
CA MET A 330 23.53 8.38 -8.69
C MET A 330 23.01 9.26 -9.83
N PRO A 331 23.18 8.82 -11.11
CA PRO A 331 22.83 9.65 -12.28
C PRO A 331 21.37 10.08 -12.35
N LYS A 332 20.48 9.27 -11.79
CA LYS A 332 19.02 9.50 -11.86
C LYS A 332 18.45 10.17 -10.61
N ALA A 333 19.24 10.31 -9.54
CA ALA A 333 18.78 10.98 -8.33
C ALA A 333 18.52 12.46 -8.59
N GLN A 334 17.39 12.99 -8.13
CA GLN A 334 17.05 14.41 -8.23
C GLN A 334 17.27 15.14 -6.90
N SER A 335 17.31 14.40 -5.80
CA SER A 335 17.53 14.88 -4.44
C SER A 335 18.56 14.00 -3.74
N SER A 336 19.12 14.49 -2.65
CA SER A 336 19.97 13.67 -1.81
C SER A 336 19.14 12.95 -0.76
N ILE A 337 19.46 11.67 -0.53
CA ILE A 337 18.86 10.85 0.52
C ILE A 337 19.96 10.31 1.42
N PHE A 338 19.77 10.35 2.73
CA PHE A 338 20.65 9.67 3.64
C PHE A 338 19.90 8.69 4.56
N ALA A 339 20.62 7.64 4.98
CA ALA A 339 20.23 6.72 6.05
C ALA A 339 21.32 6.71 7.13
N LEU A 340 20.96 7.06 8.36
CA LEU A 340 21.81 7.00 9.55
C LEU A 340 21.37 5.83 10.42
N GLY A 341 22.20 4.81 10.55
CA GLY A 341 21.87 3.54 11.18
C GLY A 341 22.65 3.22 12.45
N PHE A 342 21.98 2.54 13.37
CA PHE A 342 22.49 2.04 14.64
C PHE A 342 22.11 0.57 14.83
N ALA A 343 23.01 -0.24 15.42
CA ALA A 343 22.64 -1.58 15.86
C ALA A 343 21.72 -1.48 17.09
N GLY A 344 20.52 -1.99 16.96
CA GLY A 344 19.45 -1.91 17.97
C GLY A 344 19.39 -3.11 18.91
N PRO A 345 18.27 -3.26 19.65
CA PRO A 345 18.04 -4.38 20.56
C PRO A 345 17.90 -5.69 19.79
N LYS A 346 17.99 -6.80 20.52
CA LYS A 346 17.74 -8.14 19.99
C LYS A 346 16.26 -8.31 19.63
N ASN A 347 15.97 -9.18 18.67
CA ASN A 347 14.59 -9.43 18.22
C ASN A 347 13.67 -9.80 19.40
N ASN A 348 14.11 -10.62 20.32
CA ASN A 348 13.34 -11.08 21.50
C ASN A 348 13.55 -10.25 22.79
N SER A 349 14.09 -9.05 22.70
CA SER A 349 14.23 -8.16 23.88
C SER A 349 12.98 -7.32 24.07
N THR A 350 11.89 -7.92 24.55
CA THR A 350 10.55 -7.31 24.66
C THR A 350 10.58 -5.88 25.18
N LYS A 351 11.14 -5.64 26.36
CA LYS A 351 11.16 -4.29 26.97
C LYS A 351 11.97 -3.31 26.14
N GLU A 352 13.16 -3.69 25.68
CA GLU A 352 14.02 -2.81 24.87
C GLU A 352 13.41 -2.51 23.50
N ASN A 353 12.66 -3.42 22.89
CA ASN A 353 11.93 -3.17 21.66
C ASN A 353 10.84 -2.11 21.85
N ILE A 354 10.11 -2.13 22.97
CA ILE A 354 9.10 -1.11 23.30
C ILE A 354 9.77 0.22 23.68
N GLU A 355 10.89 0.21 24.42
CA GLU A 355 11.70 1.40 24.70
C GLU A 355 12.21 2.07 23.40
N MET A 356 12.64 1.27 22.44
CA MET A 356 13.01 1.73 21.09
C MET A 356 11.86 2.48 20.43
N GLU A 357 10.66 1.91 20.44
CA GLU A 357 9.49 2.54 19.85
C GLU A 357 9.13 3.86 20.53
N VAL A 358 9.16 3.89 21.87
CA VAL A 358 8.93 5.12 22.65
C VAL A 358 9.96 6.19 22.30
N LEU A 359 11.25 5.82 22.25
CA LEU A 359 12.30 6.78 21.91
C LEU A 359 12.12 7.31 20.49
N MET A 360 11.98 6.42 19.50
CA MET A 360 11.87 6.82 18.09
C MET A 360 10.60 7.64 17.85
N THR A 361 9.49 7.30 18.52
CA THR A 361 8.28 8.12 18.53
C THR A 361 8.54 9.52 19.10
N SER A 362 9.25 9.61 20.22
CA SER A 362 9.59 10.90 20.83
C SER A 362 10.55 11.75 19.98
N LEU A 363 11.35 11.14 19.11
CA LEU A 363 12.30 11.82 18.23
C LEU A 363 11.70 12.25 16.89
N LEU A 364 10.93 11.38 16.26
CA LEU A 364 10.48 11.52 14.87
C LEU A 364 8.98 11.29 14.70
N GLY A 365 8.33 10.78 15.70
CA GLY A 365 7.03 10.20 15.66
C GLY A 365 5.86 11.11 15.47
N TYR A 366 6.04 12.36 15.55
CA TYR A 366 5.04 13.40 15.33
C TYR A 366 5.73 14.71 14.99
N LYS A 367 4.98 15.62 14.42
CA LYS A 367 5.56 16.86 13.87
C LYS A 367 6.36 17.69 14.89
N ASN A 368 5.98 17.66 16.18
CA ASN A 368 6.67 18.32 17.28
C ASN A 368 7.66 17.42 18.05
N ALA A 369 7.88 16.20 17.60
CA ALA A 369 8.94 15.35 18.11
C ALA A 369 10.31 16.05 17.96
N ARG A 370 11.29 15.73 18.79
CA ARG A 370 12.53 16.52 18.92
C ARG A 370 13.25 16.75 17.61
N ILE A 371 13.54 15.69 16.85
CA ILE A 371 14.22 15.80 15.56
C ILE A 371 13.29 16.45 14.53
N SER A 372 12.03 16.03 14.45
CA SER A 372 11.06 16.62 13.52
C SER A 372 10.95 18.14 13.70
N ARG A 373 10.83 18.62 14.94
CA ARG A 373 10.77 20.05 15.27
C ARG A 373 12.06 20.79 14.91
N ALA A 374 13.22 20.16 15.09
CA ALA A 374 14.48 20.79 14.74
C ALA A 374 14.63 20.90 13.20
N LEU A 375 14.24 19.85 12.48
CA LEU A 375 14.27 19.81 11.02
C LEU A 375 13.25 20.76 10.39
N ASN A 376 12.07 20.90 10.95
CA ASN A 376 11.06 21.87 10.47
C ASN A 376 11.59 23.31 10.45
N LYS A 377 12.50 23.68 11.38
CA LYS A 377 13.12 25.03 11.39
C LYS A 377 13.99 25.30 10.17
N ILE A 378 14.55 24.26 9.58
CA ILE A 378 15.37 24.33 8.36
C ILE A 378 14.62 23.80 7.14
N GLN A 379 13.30 23.68 7.25
CA GLN A 379 12.42 23.23 6.17
C GLN A 379 12.84 21.86 5.63
N SER A 380 12.99 20.89 6.52
CA SER A 380 13.33 19.50 6.19
C SER A 380 12.59 18.54 7.09
N SER A 381 12.61 17.25 6.76
CA SER A 381 11.96 16.19 7.51
C SER A 381 12.83 14.93 7.51
N ALA A 382 12.56 14.03 8.44
CA ALA A 382 13.14 12.69 8.46
C ALA A 382 12.09 11.69 8.96
N MET A 383 12.29 10.44 8.61
CA MET A 383 11.49 9.32 9.09
C MET A 383 12.39 8.30 9.79
N MET A 384 11.76 7.44 10.59
CA MET A 384 12.45 6.27 11.13
C MET A 384 12.19 5.05 10.26
N ASN A 385 13.18 4.17 10.21
CA ASN A 385 13.04 2.82 9.69
C ASN A 385 13.67 1.85 10.69
N ILE A 386 13.00 0.74 10.98
CA ILE A 386 13.49 -0.30 11.89
C ILE A 386 13.40 -1.63 11.15
N GLU A 387 14.55 -2.28 10.96
CA GLU A 387 14.66 -3.54 10.23
C GLU A 387 15.05 -4.70 11.14
N ARG A 388 14.38 -5.83 10.95
CA ARG A 388 14.80 -7.12 11.48
C ARG A 388 15.87 -7.69 10.55
N VAL A 389 17.13 -7.57 10.94
CA VAL A 389 18.26 -7.94 10.07
C VAL A 389 18.55 -9.44 10.11
N GLY A 390 18.73 -10.01 11.30
CA GLY A 390 18.96 -11.43 11.44
C GLY A 390 17.69 -12.19 11.84
N ASN A 391 17.64 -13.47 11.59
CA ASN A 391 16.47 -14.31 11.81
C ASN A 391 16.50 -15.16 13.09
N ARG A 392 17.56 -15.05 13.91
CA ARG A 392 17.57 -15.64 15.26
C ARG A 392 16.91 -14.68 16.26
N PRO A 393 16.25 -15.18 17.31
CA PRO A 393 15.69 -14.35 18.37
C PRO A 393 16.74 -13.42 19.02
N THR A 394 18.00 -13.82 19.05
CA THR A 394 19.12 -13.06 19.64
C THR A 394 19.82 -12.10 18.68
N ASP A 395 19.43 -12.06 17.41
CA ASP A 395 20.01 -11.14 16.43
C ASP A 395 19.51 -9.70 16.65
N PRO A 396 20.33 -8.69 16.35
CA PRO A 396 19.96 -7.31 16.54
C PRO A 396 19.04 -6.82 15.42
N LYS A 397 18.27 -5.77 15.73
CA LYS A 397 17.58 -4.94 14.74
C LYS A 397 18.49 -3.82 14.24
N ALA A 398 18.20 -3.25 13.09
CA ALA A 398 18.77 -1.97 12.65
C ALA A 398 17.75 -0.85 12.96
N ILE A 399 18.23 0.20 13.63
CA ILE A 399 17.46 1.44 13.84
C ILE A 399 18.01 2.45 12.84
N MET A 400 17.19 3.00 11.96
CA MET A 400 17.64 3.95 10.94
C MET A 400 16.79 5.22 10.96
N ILE A 401 17.48 6.35 10.74
CA ILE A 401 16.87 7.67 10.49
C ILE A 401 17.15 7.99 9.03
N VAL A 402 16.09 8.17 8.26
CA VAL A 402 16.14 8.41 6.81
C VAL A 402 15.60 9.79 6.51
N SER A 403 16.29 10.54 5.66
CA SER A 403 15.82 11.86 5.22
C SER A 403 16.17 12.11 3.77
N GLN A 404 15.22 12.72 3.06
CA GLN A 404 15.39 13.26 1.73
C GLN A 404 15.47 14.78 1.81
N SER A 405 16.39 15.38 1.07
CA SER A 405 16.58 16.83 1.04
C SER A 405 17.20 17.29 -0.27
N THR A 406 17.13 18.59 -0.53
CA THR A 406 17.97 19.14 -1.62
C THR A 406 19.44 18.95 -1.28
N PRO A 407 20.31 18.73 -2.29
CA PRO A 407 21.73 18.49 -2.06
C PRO A 407 22.42 19.55 -1.19
N GLN A 408 22.02 20.81 -1.33
CA GLN A 408 22.56 21.94 -0.59
C GLN A 408 22.20 21.90 0.91
N LYS A 409 21.08 21.29 1.28
CA LYS A 409 20.62 21.19 2.67
C LYS A 409 21.08 19.91 3.38
N THR A 410 21.54 18.89 2.66
CA THR A 410 21.79 17.55 3.19
C THR A 410 22.70 17.55 4.41
N GLU A 411 23.83 18.28 4.36
CA GLU A 411 24.77 18.36 5.48
C GLU A 411 24.18 19.06 6.71
N ASP A 412 23.34 20.08 6.52
CA ASP A 412 22.69 20.78 7.63
C ASP A 412 21.61 19.91 8.28
N VAL A 413 20.92 19.08 7.49
CA VAL A 413 19.98 18.08 7.99
C VAL A 413 20.71 17.04 8.83
N ILE A 414 21.80 16.46 8.31
CA ILE A 414 22.64 15.48 9.04
C ILE A 414 23.14 16.08 10.35
N LYS A 415 23.74 17.30 10.32
CA LYS A 415 24.21 17.99 11.53
C LYS A 415 23.09 18.23 12.55
N THR A 416 21.89 18.57 12.08
CA THR A 416 20.74 18.81 12.94
C THR A 416 20.32 17.52 13.64
N VAL A 417 20.23 16.40 12.90
CA VAL A 417 19.93 15.07 13.47
C VAL A 417 20.98 14.67 14.51
N TYR A 418 22.27 14.81 14.17
CA TYR A 418 23.38 14.51 15.09
C TYR A 418 23.30 15.36 16.38
N ALA A 419 23.01 16.66 16.23
CA ALA A 419 22.89 17.56 17.37
C ALA A 419 21.74 17.15 18.32
N GLU A 420 20.59 16.75 17.77
CA GLU A 420 19.45 16.31 18.61
C GLU A 420 19.73 14.95 19.28
N ILE A 421 20.40 14.01 18.61
CA ILE A 421 20.82 12.75 19.24
C ILE A 421 21.81 13.02 20.37
N ASN A 422 22.83 13.89 20.18
CA ASN A 422 23.79 14.25 21.21
C ASN A 422 23.13 14.95 22.42
N LYS A 423 22.06 15.71 22.20
CA LYS A 423 21.31 16.38 23.29
C LYS A 423 20.58 15.39 24.19
N LEU A 424 20.27 14.18 23.76
CA LEU A 424 19.57 13.18 24.59
C LEU A 424 20.33 12.82 25.87
N SER A 425 21.68 12.80 25.80
CA SER A 425 22.54 12.54 26.95
C SER A 425 22.51 13.70 27.98
N GLN A 426 22.24 14.93 27.56
CA GLN A 426 22.24 16.13 28.38
C GLN A 426 20.83 16.55 28.82
N LYS A 427 19.84 16.29 27.99
CA LYS A 427 18.43 16.61 28.19
C LYS A 427 17.57 15.38 27.97
N PRO A 428 17.31 14.59 29.03
CA PRO A 428 16.34 13.48 28.96
C PRO A 428 14.97 13.92 28.40
N LEU A 429 14.15 12.95 28.00
CA LEU A 429 12.77 13.25 27.64
C LEU A 429 12.05 13.91 28.82
N THR A 430 11.27 14.92 28.53
CA THR A 430 10.31 15.45 29.52
C THR A 430 9.17 14.46 29.73
N GLN A 431 8.49 14.55 30.87
CA GLN A 431 7.32 13.71 31.12
C GLN A 431 6.24 13.91 30.03
N GLU A 432 6.05 15.14 29.56
CA GLU A 432 5.10 15.45 28.48
C GLU A 432 5.46 14.76 27.15
N GLU A 433 6.74 14.74 26.75
CA GLU A 433 7.20 14.03 25.56
C GLU A 433 7.01 12.51 25.68
N LEU A 434 7.30 11.96 26.86
CA LEU A 434 7.10 10.54 27.16
C LEU A 434 5.62 10.16 27.11
N ASP A 435 4.76 10.91 27.78
CA ASP A 435 3.31 10.65 27.83
C ASP A 435 2.68 10.77 26.44
N THR A 436 3.12 11.75 25.64
CA THR A 436 2.71 11.93 24.25
C THR A 436 3.07 10.70 23.41
N ALA A 437 4.32 10.24 23.48
CA ALA A 437 4.77 9.07 22.74
C ALA A 437 3.97 7.81 23.14
N LYS A 438 3.79 7.58 24.43
CA LYS A 438 2.99 6.46 24.93
C LYS A 438 1.55 6.50 24.44
N LYS A 439 0.92 7.66 24.43
CA LYS A 439 -0.47 7.82 23.97
C LYS A 439 -0.61 7.56 22.47
N ILE A 440 0.32 8.05 21.67
CA ILE A 440 0.40 7.76 20.21
C ILE A 440 0.57 6.26 19.99
N LEU A 441 1.47 5.60 20.70
CA LEU A 441 1.71 4.16 20.62
C LEU A 441 0.48 3.33 20.97
N LYS A 442 -0.24 3.71 22.05
CA LYS A 442 -1.52 3.07 22.40
C LYS A 442 -2.56 3.17 21.28
N MET A 443 -2.73 4.37 20.72
CA MET A 443 -3.65 4.59 19.59
C MET A 443 -3.25 3.71 18.39
N THR A 444 -1.97 3.67 18.04
CA THR A 444 -1.48 2.87 16.92
C THR A 444 -1.70 1.38 17.16
N TYR A 445 -1.40 0.89 18.36
CA TYR A 445 -1.65 -0.51 18.70
C TYR A 445 -3.15 -0.87 18.65
N SER A 446 -4.01 0.05 19.04
CA SER A 446 -5.45 -0.10 18.90
C SER A 446 -5.89 -0.18 17.42
N LYS A 447 -5.30 0.62 16.53
CA LYS A 447 -5.54 0.51 15.08
C LYS A 447 -5.12 -0.83 14.50
N VAL A 448 -3.99 -1.38 14.94
CA VAL A 448 -3.54 -2.73 14.53
C VAL A 448 -4.61 -3.77 14.82
N SER A 449 -5.33 -3.66 15.95
CA SER A 449 -6.38 -4.60 16.34
C SER A 449 -7.60 -4.61 15.41
N GLU A 450 -7.82 -3.56 14.65
CA GLU A 450 -8.94 -3.50 13.68
C GLU A 450 -8.63 -4.25 12.37
N ASN A 451 -7.37 -4.41 12.00
CA ASN A 451 -6.95 -4.93 10.70
C ASN A 451 -6.38 -6.37 10.82
N SER A 452 -6.99 -7.32 10.10
CA SER A 452 -6.63 -8.74 10.16
C SER A 452 -5.21 -9.02 9.65
N GLN A 453 -4.76 -8.32 8.62
CA GLN A 453 -3.40 -8.46 8.08
C GLN A 453 -2.34 -7.95 9.08
N LEU A 454 -2.61 -6.80 9.72
CA LEU A 454 -1.69 -6.23 10.72
C LEU A 454 -1.62 -7.12 11.98
N LEU A 455 -2.73 -7.74 12.39
CA LEU A 455 -2.76 -8.72 13.48
C LEU A 455 -1.95 -9.97 13.13
N ASN A 456 -2.07 -10.46 11.89
CA ASN A 456 -1.25 -11.58 11.43
C ASN A 456 0.24 -11.23 11.50
N ASN A 457 0.62 -10.05 11.01
CA ASN A 457 2.00 -9.57 11.06
C ASN A 457 2.53 -9.48 12.50
N LEU A 458 1.74 -8.95 13.41
CA LEU A 458 2.09 -8.84 14.82
C LEU A 458 2.34 -10.22 15.46
N ILE A 459 1.41 -11.15 15.24
CA ILE A 459 1.49 -12.51 15.82
C ILE A 459 2.60 -13.31 15.12
N GLY A 460 2.67 -13.27 13.78
CA GLY A 460 3.64 -14.02 12.99
C GLY A 460 5.08 -13.65 13.32
N ASN A 461 5.39 -12.35 13.41
CA ASN A 461 6.71 -11.87 13.82
C ASN A 461 7.05 -12.31 15.25
N ALA A 462 6.12 -12.20 16.21
CA ALA A 462 6.34 -12.64 17.59
C ALA A 462 6.59 -14.16 17.68
N LEU A 463 5.95 -14.97 16.85
CA LEU A 463 6.20 -16.40 16.75
C LEU A 463 7.57 -16.74 16.18
N LEU A 464 8.05 -15.97 15.19
CA LEU A 464 9.40 -16.13 14.62
C LEU A 464 10.49 -15.67 15.60
N ASP A 465 10.24 -14.59 16.32
CA ASP A 465 11.20 -14.02 17.29
C ASP A 465 11.19 -14.77 18.62
N ASP A 466 10.26 -15.73 18.81
CA ASP A 466 10.00 -16.41 20.09
C ASP A 466 9.73 -15.42 21.23
N ASP A 467 9.02 -14.32 20.90
CA ASP A 467 8.69 -13.20 21.80
C ASP A 467 7.18 -12.89 21.84
N LEU A 468 6.38 -13.87 22.25
CA LEU A 468 4.95 -13.62 22.48
C LEU A 468 4.69 -12.62 23.61
N ALA A 469 5.66 -12.42 24.51
CA ALA A 469 5.56 -11.43 25.56
C ALA A 469 5.44 -9.99 24.99
N TYR A 470 6.05 -9.72 23.85
CA TYR A 470 5.90 -8.44 23.14
C TYR A 470 4.41 -8.15 22.79
N VAL A 471 3.70 -9.16 22.34
CA VAL A 471 2.28 -9.02 21.99
C VAL A 471 1.41 -8.93 23.25
N GLU A 472 1.63 -9.82 24.21
CA GLU A 472 0.74 -9.99 25.37
C GLU A 472 0.91 -8.89 26.43
N ASN A 473 2.14 -8.38 26.59
CA ASN A 473 2.50 -7.43 27.63
C ASN A 473 2.84 -6.03 27.10
N TYR A 474 2.55 -5.76 25.83
CA TYR A 474 2.88 -4.48 25.20
C TYR A 474 2.40 -3.27 26.02
N LEU A 475 1.09 -3.21 26.32
CA LEU A 475 0.52 -2.06 27.03
C LEU A 475 1.02 -1.96 28.49
N PRO A 476 1.07 -3.01 29.30
CA PRO A 476 1.65 -2.94 30.66
C PRO A 476 3.10 -2.48 30.66
N ILE A 477 3.93 -3.00 29.74
CA ILE A 477 5.34 -2.58 29.63
C ILE A 477 5.42 -1.13 29.18
N LEU A 478 4.68 -0.74 28.12
CA LEU A 478 4.62 0.64 27.64
C LEU A 478 4.29 1.62 28.76
N ASP A 479 3.29 1.29 29.61
CA ASP A 479 2.89 2.13 30.73
C ASP A 479 4.00 2.23 31.80
N SER A 480 4.77 1.17 32.02
CA SER A 480 5.85 1.13 33.01
C SER A 480 7.12 1.91 32.62
N ILE A 481 7.35 2.17 31.32
CA ILE A 481 8.56 2.84 30.83
C ILE A 481 8.67 4.25 31.40
N THR A 482 9.86 4.61 31.89
CA THR A 482 10.18 5.92 32.44
C THR A 482 11.13 6.72 31.54
N ALA A 483 11.23 8.02 31.76
CA ALA A 483 12.22 8.85 31.06
C ALA A 483 13.67 8.40 31.33
N ALA A 484 13.93 7.78 32.48
CA ALA A 484 15.24 7.23 32.82
C ALA A 484 15.56 5.98 31.97
N ASP A 485 14.57 5.08 31.77
CA ASP A 485 14.72 3.92 30.88
C ASP A 485 15.08 4.38 29.45
N ILE A 486 14.34 5.37 28.94
CA ILE A 486 14.61 5.89 27.56
C ILE A 486 15.98 6.56 27.47
N SER A 487 16.43 7.25 28.51
CA SER A 487 17.78 7.83 28.53
C SER A 487 18.88 6.78 28.55
N ALA A 488 18.66 5.69 29.30
CA ALA A 488 19.56 4.53 29.32
C ALA A 488 19.59 3.83 27.97
N PHE A 489 18.44 3.64 27.35
CA PHE A 489 18.29 3.06 26.01
C PHE A 489 19.04 3.91 24.95
N ALA A 490 18.78 5.22 24.91
CA ALA A 490 19.41 6.13 23.97
C ALA A 490 20.95 6.12 24.11
N LYS A 491 21.46 6.13 25.34
CA LYS A 491 22.91 6.03 25.61
C LYS A 491 23.51 4.72 25.14
N LYS A 492 22.77 3.61 25.25
CA LYS A 492 23.22 2.27 24.86
C LYS A 492 23.25 2.10 23.34
N TYR A 493 22.22 2.58 22.63
CA TYR A 493 21.96 2.22 21.25
C TYR A 493 22.21 3.36 20.25
N LEU A 494 22.01 4.64 20.60
CA LEU A 494 22.21 5.77 19.68
C LEU A 494 23.62 6.39 19.82
N ASP A 495 24.65 5.56 19.78
CA ASP A 495 26.06 6.00 19.85
C ASP A 495 26.57 6.38 18.44
N LEU A 496 26.70 7.67 18.17
CA LEU A 496 27.19 8.19 16.89
C LEU A 496 28.62 7.72 16.54
N ASN A 497 29.42 7.29 17.52
CA ASN A 497 30.74 6.71 17.27
C ASN A 497 30.67 5.27 16.72
N LYS A 498 29.48 4.66 16.71
CA LYS A 498 29.19 3.33 16.19
C LYS A 498 28.07 3.35 15.15
N ALA A 499 27.87 4.49 14.51
CA ALA A 499 26.80 4.68 13.53
C ALA A 499 27.31 4.46 12.10
N SER A 500 26.41 3.98 11.24
CA SER A 500 26.61 3.91 9.80
C SER A 500 25.81 5.03 9.15
N LEU A 501 26.46 5.86 8.34
CA LEU A 501 25.81 6.90 7.54
C LEU A 501 26.02 6.59 6.06
N SER A 502 24.95 6.38 5.33
CA SER A 502 24.95 6.29 3.87
C SER A 502 24.24 7.50 3.27
N VAL A 503 24.87 8.14 2.29
CA VAL A 503 24.30 9.30 1.59
C VAL A 503 24.33 9.03 0.10
N VAL A 504 23.18 9.19 -0.57
CA VAL A 504 23.05 9.11 -2.02
C VAL A 504 22.84 10.51 -2.56
N HIS A 505 23.63 10.93 -3.52
CA HIS A 505 23.58 12.27 -4.14
C HIS A 505 23.27 12.18 -5.64
N PRO A 506 22.68 13.22 -6.24
CA PRO A 506 22.67 13.39 -7.69
C PRO A 506 24.08 13.44 -8.28
N GLU A 507 24.28 12.90 -9.49
CA GLU A 507 25.60 12.86 -10.16
C GLU A 507 26.17 14.25 -10.47
N ASN A 508 25.31 15.24 -10.73
CA ASN A 508 25.70 16.58 -11.18
C ASN A 508 26.07 17.55 -10.04
N LEU A 509 26.35 17.06 -8.85
CA LEU A 509 26.85 17.90 -7.75
C LEU A 509 28.31 18.25 -7.97
N GLU A 510 28.62 19.55 -8.01
CA GLU A 510 30.00 20.03 -7.89
C GLU A 510 30.59 19.62 -6.54
N ASP A 511 31.77 19.04 -6.60
CA ASP A 511 32.37 18.21 -5.58
C ASP A 511 32.81 19.00 -4.34
N THR A 512 32.43 18.53 -3.14
CA THR A 512 33.07 18.94 -1.88
C THR A 512 33.24 17.80 -0.86
N SER A 513 33.02 16.53 -1.20
CA SER A 513 33.12 15.43 -0.21
C SER A 513 33.90 14.22 -0.73
N ILE A 514 34.62 13.59 0.19
CA ILE A 514 35.46 12.43 -0.06
C ILE A 514 34.61 11.27 -0.57
N MET A 515 34.85 10.87 -1.81
CA MET A 515 34.22 9.75 -2.49
C MET A 515 34.80 8.41 -2.02
N ALA A 516 33.96 7.47 -1.65
CA ALA A 516 34.33 6.07 -1.65
C ALA A 516 34.22 5.54 -3.08
N ASN A 517 35.32 5.02 -3.62
CA ASN A 517 35.35 4.40 -4.94
C ASN A 517 34.48 3.14 -4.95
N TYR A 518 33.31 3.23 -5.57
CA TYR A 518 32.51 2.06 -5.93
C TYR A 518 32.94 1.60 -7.34
N GLN A 519 33.63 0.49 -7.44
CA GLN A 519 33.92 -0.12 -8.73
C GLN A 519 32.70 -0.90 -9.22
N ASN A 520 31.97 -0.32 -10.17
CA ASN A 520 30.95 -1.03 -10.93
C ASN A 520 31.57 -2.11 -11.79
N ALA A 521 31.40 -3.36 -11.40
CA ALA A 521 31.72 -4.51 -12.23
C ALA A 521 30.53 -4.83 -13.16
N ASN A 522 30.28 -3.96 -14.14
CA ASN A 522 29.29 -4.24 -15.17
C ASN A 522 29.85 -5.20 -16.21
N LYS A 523 29.29 -6.42 -16.29
CA LYS A 523 29.50 -7.33 -17.41
C LYS A 523 28.19 -7.47 -18.20
N LYS A 524 28.34 -7.43 -19.52
CA LYS A 524 27.26 -7.54 -20.52
C LYS A 524 26.60 -8.91 -20.45
N PHE A 525 25.26 -8.94 -20.57
CA PHE A 525 24.47 -10.15 -20.69
C PHE A 525 23.55 -10.10 -21.90
N ASP A 526 23.46 -11.22 -22.62
CA ASP A 526 22.59 -11.43 -23.77
C ASP A 526 21.38 -12.27 -23.33
N VAL A 527 20.17 -11.74 -23.47
CA VAL A 527 18.93 -12.41 -23.07
C VAL A 527 18.21 -12.93 -24.31
N ARG A 528 18.20 -14.26 -24.49
CA ARG A 528 17.36 -14.92 -25.50
C ARG A 528 16.05 -15.38 -24.85
N LEU A 529 14.95 -14.81 -25.30
CA LEU A 529 13.60 -15.18 -24.89
C LEU A 529 13.11 -16.40 -25.68
N SER A 530 12.74 -17.48 -24.98
CA SER A 530 12.03 -18.61 -25.56
C SER A 530 10.53 -18.44 -25.42
N GLN A 531 9.78 -18.70 -26.49
CA GLN A 531 8.31 -18.66 -26.50
C GLN A 531 7.75 -19.95 -25.91
N MET A 532 6.82 -19.83 -24.95
CA MET A 532 6.07 -20.97 -24.42
C MET A 532 4.56 -20.81 -24.62
N THR A 533 3.92 -21.93 -24.98
CA THR A 533 2.48 -22.00 -25.22
C THR A 533 1.75 -22.38 -23.92
N PRO A 534 0.69 -21.67 -23.51
CA PRO A 534 -0.10 -22.03 -22.33
C PRO A 534 -0.87 -23.33 -22.57
N SER A 535 -0.95 -24.19 -21.55
CA SER A 535 -1.82 -25.36 -21.60
C SER A 535 -3.27 -24.94 -21.35
N ALA A 536 -4.17 -25.27 -22.28
CA ALA A 536 -5.59 -25.14 -22.09
C ALA A 536 -6.11 -26.21 -21.11
N ASN A 537 -7.10 -25.82 -20.29
CA ASN A 537 -7.91 -26.64 -19.39
C ASN A 537 -7.39 -26.77 -17.96
N VAL A 538 -7.69 -25.76 -17.15
CA VAL A 538 -7.86 -25.93 -15.71
C VAL A 538 -9.36 -25.96 -15.42
N ASN A 539 -9.82 -27.05 -14.80
CA ASN A 539 -11.22 -27.17 -14.41
C ASN A 539 -11.47 -26.26 -13.19
N THR A 540 -12.35 -25.31 -13.37
CA THR A 540 -12.75 -24.36 -12.35
C THR A 540 -13.59 -25.00 -11.26
N VAL A 541 -13.29 -24.69 -10.02
CA VAL A 541 -14.14 -25.05 -8.88
C VAL A 541 -15.25 -24.02 -8.81
N SER A 542 -16.48 -24.33 -9.17
CA SER A 542 -17.58 -23.41 -8.98
C SER A 542 -18.05 -23.45 -7.53
N PHE A 543 -17.93 -22.32 -6.83
CA PHE A 543 -18.46 -22.16 -5.49
C PHE A 543 -19.88 -21.61 -5.55
N LYS A 544 -20.84 -22.36 -5.03
CA LYS A 544 -22.17 -21.84 -4.71
C LYS A 544 -22.15 -21.37 -3.25
N GLY A 545 -21.61 -20.22 -3.00
CA GLY A 545 -21.76 -19.51 -1.75
C GLY A 545 -22.72 -18.33 -1.93
N ARG A 546 -23.55 -18.06 -0.95
CA ARG A 546 -24.38 -16.87 -0.92
C ARG A 546 -23.56 -15.74 -0.33
N LEU A 547 -23.31 -14.72 -1.12
CA LEU A 547 -22.71 -13.48 -0.68
C LEU A 547 -23.56 -12.83 0.41
N GLU A 548 -22.92 -12.20 1.40
CA GLU A 548 -23.66 -11.26 2.23
C GLU A 548 -24.26 -10.19 1.31
N ASP A 549 -25.56 -9.98 1.43
CA ASP A 549 -26.30 -9.01 0.61
C ASP A 549 -26.01 -7.54 1.05
N LYS A 550 -25.18 -7.35 2.07
CA LYS A 550 -24.92 -6.05 2.68
C LYS A 550 -23.45 -5.89 3.05
N MET A 551 -22.86 -4.77 2.69
CA MET A 551 -21.52 -4.40 3.11
C MET A 551 -21.49 -4.04 4.61
N MET A 552 -22.45 -3.24 5.07
CA MET A 552 -22.50 -2.70 6.44
C MET A 552 -23.88 -2.89 7.06
N ASP A 553 -23.93 -3.04 8.37
CA ASP A 553 -25.17 -2.95 9.14
C ASP A 553 -25.56 -1.48 9.35
N LEU A 554 -26.27 -0.93 8.36
CA LEU A 554 -26.72 0.46 8.39
C LEU A 554 -27.87 0.71 9.40
N SER A 555 -28.45 -0.33 10.01
CA SER A 555 -29.56 -0.19 10.96
C SER A 555 -29.16 0.56 12.24
N LYS A 556 -27.85 0.57 12.56
CA LYS A 556 -27.28 1.26 13.72
C LYS A 556 -26.68 2.62 13.41
N VAL A 557 -26.56 2.95 12.13
CA VAL A 557 -26.03 4.24 11.67
C VAL A 557 -27.09 5.31 11.87
N LYS A 558 -26.75 6.38 12.59
CA LYS A 558 -27.64 7.52 12.81
C LYS A 558 -27.24 8.69 11.93
N GLN A 559 -28.24 9.41 11.43
CA GLN A 559 -28.03 10.60 10.61
C GLN A 559 -28.75 11.80 11.23
N TYR A 560 -28.09 12.94 11.24
CA TYR A 560 -28.62 14.21 11.73
C TYR A 560 -28.43 15.31 10.68
N LYS A 561 -29.45 16.13 10.48
CA LYS A 561 -29.32 17.42 9.81
C LYS A 561 -29.40 18.52 10.86
N LEU A 562 -28.32 19.27 11.01
CA LEU A 562 -28.25 20.36 11.96
C LEU A 562 -28.98 21.63 11.44
N ALA A 563 -29.25 22.58 12.34
CA ALA A 563 -29.88 23.84 12.00
C ALA A 563 -29.08 24.69 11.00
N ASN A 564 -27.78 24.52 10.95
CA ASN A 564 -26.86 25.16 9.99
C ASN A 564 -26.71 24.36 8.66
N ASN A 565 -27.61 23.43 8.37
CA ASN A 565 -27.60 22.53 7.21
C ASN A 565 -26.43 21.52 7.15
N MET A 566 -25.56 21.44 8.16
CA MET A 566 -24.56 20.40 8.21
C MET A 566 -25.21 19.01 8.40
N GLU A 567 -24.78 18.03 7.64
CA GLU A 567 -25.18 16.64 7.82
C GLU A 567 -24.17 15.90 8.68
N ILE A 568 -24.65 15.10 9.63
CA ILE A 568 -23.79 14.27 10.50
C ILE A 568 -24.23 12.81 10.38
N VAL A 569 -23.24 11.94 10.24
CA VAL A 569 -23.39 10.49 10.22
C VAL A 569 -22.62 9.89 11.38
N LEU A 570 -23.31 9.14 12.22
CA LEU A 570 -22.73 8.44 13.37
C LEU A 570 -22.80 6.94 13.13
N ASN A 571 -21.62 6.32 12.97
CA ASN A 571 -21.45 4.88 12.76
C ASN A 571 -20.85 4.24 14.02
N PRO A 572 -21.54 3.29 14.68
CA PRO A 572 -20.98 2.65 15.88
C PRO A 572 -19.92 1.61 15.53
N ASN A 573 -18.75 1.68 16.21
CA ASN A 573 -17.72 0.65 16.18
C ASN A 573 -17.62 -0.07 17.54
N LYS A 574 -16.73 -1.07 17.61
CA LYS A 574 -16.46 -1.83 18.84
C LYS A 574 -15.11 -1.51 19.49
N SER A 575 -14.24 -0.79 18.79
CA SER A 575 -12.93 -0.36 19.26
C SER A 575 -13.05 0.86 20.19
N ASP A 576 -11.96 1.24 20.84
CA ASP A 576 -11.91 2.47 21.64
C ASP A 576 -11.42 3.69 20.84
N ILE A 577 -11.38 3.56 19.51
CA ILE A 577 -10.98 4.61 18.57
C ILE A 577 -12.22 5.37 18.08
N SER A 578 -12.04 6.66 17.90
CA SER A 578 -12.94 7.52 17.13
C SER A 578 -12.20 7.99 15.88
N THR A 579 -12.73 7.66 14.72
CA THR A 579 -12.28 8.19 13.44
C THR A 579 -13.37 9.09 12.88
N SER A 580 -13.00 10.26 12.41
CA SER A 580 -13.95 11.17 11.77
C SER A 580 -13.35 11.92 10.61
N GLU A 581 -14.21 12.24 9.67
CA GLU A 581 -13.93 13.14 8.55
C GLU A 581 -15.02 14.21 8.48
N ILE A 582 -14.61 15.47 8.50
CA ILE A 582 -15.48 16.63 8.27
C ILE A 582 -15.08 17.25 6.94
N VAL A 583 -16.03 17.36 6.02
CA VAL A 583 -15.80 17.90 4.67
C VAL A 583 -16.70 19.09 4.42
N LEU A 584 -16.11 20.16 3.94
CA LEU A 584 -16.76 21.32 3.34
C LEU A 584 -16.58 21.21 1.84
N GLN A 585 -17.64 20.94 1.09
CA GLN A 585 -17.57 20.64 -0.34
C GLN A 585 -18.47 21.58 -1.14
N THR A 586 -18.00 22.01 -2.31
CA THR A 586 -18.82 22.72 -3.30
C THR A 586 -19.04 21.86 -4.55
N THR A 587 -20.19 22.02 -5.19
CA THR A 587 -20.50 21.36 -6.47
C THR A 587 -19.83 22.03 -7.67
N GLN A 588 -19.40 23.28 -7.53
CA GLN A 588 -18.73 24.04 -8.58
C GLN A 588 -17.27 24.25 -8.20
N PRO A 589 -16.31 23.75 -9.00
CA PRO A 589 -14.90 24.04 -8.75
C PRO A 589 -14.65 25.55 -8.91
N ALA A 590 -13.81 26.08 -8.03
CA ALA A 590 -13.32 27.45 -8.18
C ALA A 590 -12.34 27.52 -9.36
N ASP A 591 -12.37 28.64 -10.09
CA ASP A 591 -11.35 28.96 -11.07
C ASP A 591 -10.12 29.53 -10.34
N VAL A 592 -9.15 28.70 -10.04
CA VAL A 592 -7.97 29.04 -9.22
C VAL A 592 -6.69 28.57 -9.87
N LYS A 593 -5.57 29.22 -9.54
CA LYS A 593 -4.24 28.81 -9.99
C LYS A 593 -3.91 27.38 -9.49
N PRO A 594 -3.20 26.57 -10.28
CA PRO A 594 -3.03 25.14 -10.01
C PRO A 594 -2.50 24.78 -8.63
N ALA A 595 -1.57 25.55 -8.05
CA ALA A 595 -0.98 25.23 -6.76
C ALA A 595 -1.75 25.78 -5.54
N VAL A 596 -2.82 26.59 -5.72
CA VAL A 596 -3.55 27.23 -4.61
C VAL A 596 -4.14 26.20 -3.63
N PRO A 597 -4.82 25.12 -4.04
CA PRO A 597 -5.36 24.14 -3.11
C PRO A 597 -4.25 23.46 -2.28
N ALA A 598 -3.13 23.09 -2.92
CA ALA A 598 -2.01 22.48 -2.23
C ALA A 598 -1.37 23.42 -1.19
N ILE A 599 -1.20 24.70 -1.52
CA ILE A 599 -0.73 25.72 -0.59
C ILE A 599 -1.72 25.91 0.56
N LEU A 600 -3.02 25.96 0.29
CA LEU A 600 -4.06 26.02 1.32
C LEU A 600 -3.99 24.80 2.25
N SER A 601 -3.85 23.60 1.71
CA SER A 601 -3.71 22.37 2.51
C SER A 601 -2.55 22.50 3.51
N VAL A 602 -1.39 23.01 3.09
CA VAL A 602 -0.25 23.26 4.00
C VAL A 602 -0.60 24.29 5.06
N ILE A 603 -1.21 25.43 4.69
CA ILE A 603 -1.56 26.52 5.62
C ILE A 603 -2.55 26.05 6.68
N LEU A 604 -3.55 25.24 6.32
CA LEU A 604 -4.50 24.68 7.28
C LEU A 604 -3.82 23.79 8.33
N ASN A 605 -2.71 23.15 7.95
CA ASN A 605 -1.90 22.35 8.86
C ASN A 605 -0.85 23.17 9.65
N GLU A 606 -0.81 24.50 9.52
CA GLU A 606 0.07 25.39 10.28
C GLU A 606 -0.57 25.90 11.60
N GLY A 607 -1.77 25.47 11.92
CA GLY A 607 -2.53 25.82 13.09
C GLY A 607 -3.62 26.86 12.85
N SER A 608 -4.04 27.55 13.90
CA SER A 608 -5.08 28.58 13.85
C SER A 608 -4.50 29.99 14.00
N LYS A 609 -5.35 30.99 13.85
CA LYS A 609 -4.97 32.38 14.06
C LYS A 609 -4.34 32.59 15.44
N ASP A 610 -4.88 31.96 16.47
CA ASP A 610 -4.49 32.16 17.86
C ASP A 610 -3.39 31.18 18.32
N LYS A 611 -3.24 30.03 17.66
CA LYS A 611 -2.21 29.03 17.94
C LYS A 611 -1.30 28.83 16.73
N ASN A 612 -0.02 29.12 16.92
CA ASN A 612 0.97 28.74 15.91
C ASN A 612 1.12 27.22 15.85
N TYR A 613 1.87 26.73 14.85
CA TYR A 613 2.12 25.32 14.62
C TYR A 613 2.49 24.55 15.91
N ASP A 614 3.48 25.05 16.68
CA ASP A 614 3.95 24.37 17.88
C ASP A 614 2.87 24.28 18.96
N ALA A 615 2.13 25.36 19.19
CA ALA A 615 1.05 25.39 20.19
C ALA A 615 -0.14 24.52 19.77
N PHE A 616 -0.52 24.56 18.50
CA PHE A 616 -1.64 23.77 17.97
C PHE A 616 -1.35 22.27 18.02
N TYR A 617 -0.23 21.85 17.48
CA TYR A 617 0.14 20.43 17.46
C TYR A 617 0.58 19.89 18.82
N LYS A 618 0.95 20.76 19.77
CA LYS A 618 1.10 20.37 21.16
C LYS A 618 -0.22 19.81 21.72
N ASP A 619 -1.34 20.48 21.45
CA ASP A 619 -2.67 20.02 21.88
C ASP A 619 -3.07 18.73 21.16
N VAL A 620 -2.86 18.64 19.82
CA VAL A 620 -3.14 17.46 19.01
C VAL A 620 -2.40 16.21 19.57
N TYR A 621 -1.10 16.35 19.79
CA TYR A 621 -0.29 15.18 20.20
C TYR A 621 -0.43 14.84 21.68
N LYS A 622 -0.68 15.84 22.55
CA LYS A 622 -1.02 15.58 23.95
C LYS A 622 -2.28 14.71 24.08
N ALA A 623 -3.21 14.85 23.15
CA ALA A 623 -4.36 13.95 23.05
C ALA A 623 -4.04 12.61 22.34
N GLY A 624 -2.82 12.44 21.82
CA GLY A 624 -2.43 11.23 21.08
C GLY A 624 -3.17 11.06 19.76
N MET A 625 -3.76 12.14 19.21
CA MET A 625 -4.54 12.07 17.99
C MET A 625 -3.69 12.32 16.73
N SER A 626 -4.16 11.77 15.62
CA SER A 626 -3.71 12.12 14.27
C SER A 626 -4.77 13.04 13.68
N LEU A 627 -4.39 14.28 13.36
CA LEU A 627 -5.26 15.30 12.74
C LEU A 627 -4.57 15.84 11.50
N LYS A 628 -5.29 15.83 10.39
CA LYS A 628 -4.82 16.33 9.10
C LYS A 628 -5.92 17.11 8.41
N PHE A 629 -5.54 18.24 7.82
CA PHE A 629 -6.39 19.02 6.94
C PHE A 629 -5.92 18.84 5.49
N ASP A 630 -6.86 18.68 4.58
CA ASP A 630 -6.60 18.60 3.13
C ASP A 630 -7.48 19.61 2.39
N ALA A 631 -7.01 20.07 1.25
CA ALA A 631 -7.77 20.91 0.33
C ALA A 631 -7.57 20.44 -1.11
N ASP A 632 -8.64 20.35 -1.85
CA ASP A 632 -8.68 20.14 -3.29
C ASP A 632 -9.45 21.27 -3.99
N PHE A 633 -9.68 21.19 -5.30
CA PHE A 633 -10.36 22.25 -6.06
C PHE A 633 -11.84 22.43 -5.70
N GLN A 634 -12.45 21.47 -5.02
CA GLN A 634 -13.86 21.45 -4.69
C GLN A 634 -14.12 21.36 -3.19
N SER A 635 -13.11 21.03 -2.39
CA SER A 635 -13.34 20.76 -0.98
C SER A 635 -12.18 21.16 -0.07
N VAL A 636 -12.54 21.31 1.20
CA VAL A 636 -11.61 21.35 2.33
C VAL A 636 -12.09 20.30 3.32
N SER A 637 -11.20 19.43 3.76
CA SER A 637 -11.52 18.36 4.72
C SER A 637 -10.61 18.35 5.93
N ALA A 638 -11.12 17.81 7.03
CA ALA A 638 -10.37 17.50 8.24
C ALA A 638 -10.59 16.02 8.58
N ASN A 639 -9.48 15.27 8.63
CA ASN A 639 -9.45 13.86 8.99
C ASN A 639 -8.80 13.71 10.36
N VAL A 640 -9.47 13.06 11.29
CA VAL A 640 -8.92 12.83 12.62
C VAL A 640 -9.17 11.41 13.11
N THR A 641 -8.13 10.82 13.71
CA THR A 641 -8.24 9.61 14.51
C THR A 641 -7.74 9.90 15.92
N SER A 642 -8.53 9.54 16.93
CA SER A 642 -8.22 9.73 18.34
C SER A 642 -8.75 8.57 19.17
N LEU A 643 -8.38 8.52 20.45
CA LEU A 643 -9.19 7.75 21.40
C LEU A 643 -10.57 8.39 21.53
N ALA A 644 -11.59 7.59 21.76
CA ALA A 644 -12.98 8.06 21.86
C ALA A 644 -13.19 9.14 22.94
N SER A 645 -12.40 9.10 24.01
CA SER A 645 -12.39 10.13 25.07
C SER A 645 -12.00 11.53 24.58
N ASP A 646 -11.22 11.60 23.52
CA ASP A 646 -10.63 12.86 22.99
C ASP A 646 -11.40 13.41 21.77
N THR A 647 -12.47 12.73 21.30
CA THR A 647 -13.27 13.15 20.13
C THR A 647 -13.79 14.60 20.26
N GLY A 648 -14.25 14.99 21.44
CA GLY A 648 -14.72 16.36 21.67
C GLY A 648 -13.63 17.40 21.50
N MET A 649 -12.41 17.13 21.92
CA MET A 649 -11.25 18.01 21.71
C MET A 649 -10.85 18.05 20.23
N ALA A 650 -10.94 16.93 19.53
CA ALA A 650 -10.68 16.87 18.09
C ALA A 650 -11.62 17.80 17.30
N ILE A 651 -12.92 17.79 17.63
CA ILE A 651 -13.91 18.69 17.00
C ILE A 651 -13.56 20.15 17.28
N ASP A 652 -13.17 20.50 18.51
CA ASP A 652 -12.81 21.86 18.86
C ASP A 652 -11.59 22.35 18.05
N LEU A 653 -10.57 21.51 17.86
CA LEU A 653 -9.38 21.84 17.07
C LEU A 653 -9.71 21.99 15.57
N ILE A 654 -10.61 21.18 15.04
CA ILE A 654 -11.06 21.31 13.64
C ILE A 654 -11.81 22.62 13.46
N LYS A 655 -12.72 22.95 14.36
CA LYS A 655 -13.47 24.21 14.33
C LYS A 655 -12.53 25.41 14.37
N GLU A 656 -11.57 25.40 15.29
CA GLU A 656 -10.58 26.48 15.45
C GLU A 656 -9.86 26.79 14.13
N VAL A 657 -9.45 25.76 13.37
CA VAL A 657 -8.79 25.95 12.06
C VAL A 657 -9.76 26.35 10.96
N PHE A 658 -10.93 25.70 10.86
CA PHE A 658 -11.91 26.03 9.81
C PHE A 658 -12.54 27.42 9.98
N GLU A 659 -12.67 27.90 11.22
CA GLU A 659 -13.15 29.24 11.47
C GLU A 659 -12.08 30.30 11.16
N GLN A 660 -10.88 30.11 11.67
CA GLN A 660 -9.79 31.08 11.58
C GLN A 660 -8.43 30.40 11.32
N PRO A 661 -8.13 29.99 10.09
CA PRO A 661 -6.81 29.44 9.76
C PRO A 661 -5.68 30.44 9.93
N ARG A 662 -4.46 29.95 10.10
CA ARG A 662 -3.28 30.78 10.28
C ARG A 662 -2.73 31.33 8.96
N PHE A 663 -3.36 32.34 8.41
CA PHE A 663 -2.87 33.08 7.25
C PHE A 663 -1.78 34.08 7.66
N SER A 664 -0.53 33.64 7.80
CA SER A 664 0.64 34.47 8.07
C SER A 664 1.62 34.42 6.91
N GLU A 665 2.36 35.53 6.68
CA GLU A 665 3.41 35.55 5.65
C GLU A 665 4.41 34.43 5.81
N LYS A 666 4.77 34.09 7.05
CA LYS A 666 5.69 32.99 7.34
C LYS A 666 5.11 31.63 6.86
N SER A 667 3.85 31.32 7.22
CA SER A 667 3.20 30.07 6.84
C SER A 667 2.97 29.99 5.33
N PHE A 668 2.65 31.13 4.70
CA PHE A 668 2.45 31.19 3.26
C PHE A 668 3.75 30.94 2.49
N ASN A 669 4.85 31.61 2.85
CA ASN A 669 6.14 31.39 2.19
C ASN A 669 6.64 29.96 2.42
N TYR A 670 6.47 29.43 3.63
CA TYR A 670 6.77 28.03 3.93
C TYR A 670 5.94 27.06 3.05
N ALA A 671 4.64 27.30 2.91
CA ALA A 671 3.76 26.49 2.08
C ALA A 671 4.17 26.50 0.60
N LYS A 672 4.52 27.70 0.06
CA LYS A 672 5.02 27.81 -1.33
C LYS A 672 6.27 26.99 -1.55
N GLU A 673 7.25 27.08 -0.66
CA GLU A 673 8.50 26.31 -0.77
C GLU A 673 8.27 24.81 -0.62
N LEU A 674 7.44 24.38 0.33
CA LEU A 674 7.12 22.97 0.52
C LEU A 674 6.39 22.37 -0.68
N VAL A 675 5.42 23.09 -1.25
CA VAL A 675 4.70 22.66 -2.46
C VAL A 675 5.64 22.64 -3.65
N ARG A 676 6.52 23.63 -3.80
CA ARG A 676 7.55 23.66 -4.85
C ARG A 676 8.48 22.44 -4.78
N GLU A 677 8.99 22.15 -3.59
CA GLU A 677 9.88 21.01 -3.35
C GLU A 677 9.16 19.68 -3.66
N ALA A 678 7.94 19.53 -3.15
CA ALA A 678 7.13 18.35 -3.39
C ALA A 678 6.85 18.12 -4.89
N VAL A 679 6.44 19.18 -5.61
CA VAL A 679 6.17 19.10 -7.06
C VAL A 679 7.45 18.85 -7.85
N SER A 680 8.57 19.49 -7.46
CA SER A 680 9.86 19.29 -8.14
C SER A 680 10.37 17.85 -8.05
N ASN A 681 10.07 17.17 -6.95
CA ASN A 681 10.47 15.79 -6.72
C ASN A 681 9.54 14.74 -7.37
N ILE A 682 8.42 15.15 -7.98
CA ILE A 682 7.55 14.23 -8.72
C ILE A 682 8.20 13.91 -10.07
N ASP A 683 8.35 12.63 -10.36
CA ASP A 683 8.76 12.18 -11.68
C ASP A 683 7.67 12.49 -12.72
N ALA A 684 8.09 12.98 -13.89
CA ALA A 684 7.16 13.13 -15.01
C ALA A 684 6.56 11.78 -15.39
N SER A 685 5.26 11.75 -15.67
CA SER A 685 4.55 10.53 -16.05
C SER A 685 3.77 10.72 -17.37
N ALA A 686 3.60 9.63 -18.11
CA ALA A 686 2.75 9.63 -19.29
C ALA A 686 1.28 9.92 -18.92
N SER A 687 0.85 9.51 -17.72
CA SER A 687 -0.51 9.76 -17.22
C SER A 687 -0.80 11.25 -17.04
N GLU A 688 0.15 12.02 -16.50
CA GLU A 688 0.01 13.47 -16.32
C GLU A 688 -0.21 14.17 -17.67
N THR A 689 0.64 13.84 -18.67
CA THR A 689 0.53 14.41 -20.02
C THR A 689 -0.81 14.04 -20.68
N ALA A 690 -1.26 12.80 -20.53
CA ALA A 690 -2.55 12.36 -21.06
C ALA A 690 -3.73 13.08 -20.39
N SER A 691 -3.73 13.19 -19.05
CA SER A 691 -4.79 13.86 -18.29
C SER A 691 -4.90 15.35 -18.62
N ASN A 692 -3.78 16.06 -18.76
CA ASN A 692 -3.77 17.45 -19.17
C ASN A 692 -4.36 17.62 -20.59
N ALA A 693 -4.01 16.73 -21.52
CA ALA A 693 -4.56 16.77 -22.89
C ALA A 693 -6.06 16.41 -22.94
N LEU A 694 -6.53 15.51 -22.06
CA LEU A 694 -7.96 15.19 -21.94
C LEU A 694 -8.77 16.36 -21.37
N PHE A 695 -8.17 17.14 -20.45
CA PHE A 695 -8.83 18.25 -19.74
C PHE A 695 -7.99 19.53 -19.74
N PRO A 696 -7.69 20.08 -20.95
CA PRO A 696 -6.71 21.19 -21.08
C PRO A 696 -7.12 22.49 -20.39
N ASN A 697 -8.41 22.64 -20.09
CA ASN A 697 -8.95 23.84 -19.43
C ASN A 697 -9.22 23.66 -17.93
N LEU A 698 -8.83 22.53 -17.35
CA LEU A 698 -8.97 22.28 -15.92
C LEU A 698 -7.63 22.39 -15.22
N THR A 699 -7.55 23.34 -14.30
CA THR A 699 -6.34 23.59 -13.50
C THR A 699 -5.95 22.40 -12.62
N GLU A 700 -6.89 21.54 -12.25
CA GLU A 700 -6.64 20.31 -11.50
C GLU A 700 -5.80 19.26 -12.29
N PHE A 701 -5.76 19.38 -13.62
CA PHE A 701 -4.95 18.52 -14.50
C PHE A 701 -3.72 19.25 -15.08
N ALA A 702 -3.32 20.37 -14.46
CA ALA A 702 -2.11 21.09 -14.83
C ALA A 702 -0.88 20.19 -14.76
N THR A 703 0.05 20.36 -15.69
CA THR A 703 1.32 19.64 -15.70
C THR A 703 2.22 20.12 -14.57
N LYS A 704 3.25 19.34 -14.24
CA LYS A 704 4.27 19.71 -13.26
C LYS A 704 4.84 21.11 -13.55
N GLU A 705 5.17 21.38 -14.81
CA GLU A 705 5.72 22.67 -15.25
C GLU A 705 4.72 23.82 -15.02
N GLN A 706 3.44 23.60 -15.35
CA GLN A 706 2.37 24.58 -15.11
C GLN A 706 2.15 24.83 -13.62
N VAL A 707 2.18 23.79 -12.79
CA VAL A 707 2.05 23.93 -11.33
C VAL A 707 3.24 24.73 -10.80
N LEU A 708 4.48 24.38 -11.16
CA LEU A 708 5.68 25.11 -10.71
C LEU A 708 5.67 26.57 -11.13
N ALA A 709 5.28 26.88 -12.38
CA ALA A 709 5.16 28.24 -12.85
C ALA A 709 4.10 29.04 -12.06
N SER A 710 2.97 28.41 -11.74
CA SER A 710 1.89 29.06 -10.98
C SER A 710 2.29 29.46 -9.57
N ILE A 711 3.21 28.71 -8.92
CA ILE A 711 3.63 28.98 -7.53
C ILE A 711 4.21 30.40 -7.38
N ASP A 712 4.99 30.87 -8.37
CA ASP A 712 5.61 32.20 -8.29
C ASP A 712 4.57 33.34 -8.31
N GLU A 713 3.48 33.14 -9.03
CA GLU A 713 2.42 34.11 -9.24
C GLU A 713 1.33 34.08 -8.14
N ILE A 714 1.32 33.07 -7.26
CA ILE A 714 0.31 32.94 -6.20
C ILE A 714 0.61 33.93 -5.09
N THR A 715 -0.43 34.67 -4.71
CA THR A 715 -0.46 35.61 -3.58
C THR A 715 -1.22 35.02 -2.38
N MET A 716 -1.02 35.55 -1.20
CA MET A 716 -1.80 35.22 0.01
C MET A 716 -3.31 35.43 -0.22
N ASP A 717 -3.67 36.47 -0.99
CA ASP A 717 -5.08 36.80 -1.25
C ASP A 717 -5.74 35.78 -2.20
N ASP A 718 -4.98 35.17 -3.13
CA ASP A 718 -5.50 34.06 -3.95
C ASP A 718 -5.93 32.89 -3.04
N VAL A 719 -5.08 32.52 -2.07
CA VAL A 719 -5.36 31.42 -1.14
C VAL A 719 -6.52 31.72 -0.21
N LYS A 720 -6.58 32.94 0.35
CA LYS A 720 -7.70 33.39 1.20
C LYS A 720 -9.02 33.44 0.42
N SER A 721 -8.99 33.95 -0.80
CA SER A 721 -10.17 34.03 -1.67
C SER A 721 -10.71 32.66 -1.99
N PHE A 722 -9.83 31.68 -2.28
CA PHE A 722 -10.23 30.31 -2.51
C PHE A 722 -10.85 29.66 -1.27
N PHE A 723 -10.22 29.79 -0.09
CA PHE A 723 -10.78 29.29 1.15
C PHE A 723 -12.16 29.89 1.47
N ASN A 724 -12.30 31.22 1.30
CA ASN A 724 -13.57 31.90 1.50
C ASN A 724 -14.64 31.45 0.47
N TYR A 725 -14.25 31.20 -0.78
CA TYR A 725 -15.13 30.64 -1.80
C TYR A 725 -15.70 29.30 -1.34
N ILE A 726 -14.85 28.37 -0.88
CA ILE A 726 -15.29 27.09 -0.35
C ILE A 726 -16.27 27.31 0.81
N LYS A 727 -15.91 28.10 1.83
CA LYS A 727 -16.77 28.34 3.00
C LYS A 727 -18.14 28.91 2.66
N GLN A 728 -18.24 29.84 1.71
CA GLN A 728 -19.49 30.47 1.30
C GLN A 728 -20.38 29.58 0.45
N ASN A 729 -19.81 28.63 -0.26
CA ASN A 729 -20.52 27.77 -1.19
C ASN A 729 -20.63 26.32 -0.72
N ALA A 730 -20.10 25.98 0.43
CA ALA A 730 -20.00 24.60 0.89
C ALA A 730 -21.36 24.02 1.32
N MET A 731 -21.55 22.78 0.97
CA MET A 731 -22.32 21.79 1.70
C MET A 731 -21.38 21.12 2.72
N ALA A 732 -21.84 20.86 3.92
CA ALA A 732 -20.99 20.29 4.97
C ALA A 732 -21.48 18.93 5.44
N LYS A 733 -20.56 17.98 5.57
CA LYS A 733 -20.82 16.64 6.10
C LYS A 733 -19.75 16.25 7.13
N GLY A 734 -20.18 15.66 8.23
CA GLY A 734 -19.32 15.05 9.23
C GLY A 734 -19.65 13.57 9.40
N VAL A 735 -18.71 12.69 9.19
CA VAL A 735 -18.86 11.25 9.44
C VAL A 735 -17.97 10.86 10.61
N PHE A 736 -18.57 10.16 11.58
CA PHE A 736 -17.89 9.71 12.80
C PHE A 736 -18.10 8.21 12.98
N THR A 737 -17.03 7.44 12.98
CA THR A 737 -17.04 6.01 13.37
C THR A 737 -16.40 5.90 14.74
N ALA A 738 -17.20 5.60 15.76
CA ALA A 738 -16.76 5.63 17.16
C ALA A 738 -17.60 4.68 18.04
N PRO A 739 -17.17 4.33 19.28
CA PRO A 739 -17.89 3.40 20.15
C PRO A 739 -19.14 4.02 20.82
N PHE A 740 -20.08 4.50 20.01
CA PHE A 740 -21.30 5.15 20.50
C PHE A 740 -22.16 4.27 21.39
N GLU A 741 -22.20 2.95 21.12
CA GLU A 741 -22.96 1.99 21.97
C GLU A 741 -22.34 1.83 23.36
N LYS A 742 -21.01 1.92 23.48
CA LYS A 742 -20.29 1.87 24.77
C LYS A 742 -20.32 3.21 25.51
N ASN A 743 -20.43 4.32 24.78
CA ASN A 743 -20.38 5.68 25.32
C ASN A 743 -21.50 6.57 24.77
N PRO A 744 -22.74 6.47 25.33
CA PRO A 744 -23.88 7.26 24.84
C PRO A 744 -23.69 8.78 24.90
N ASN A 745 -22.82 9.27 25.81
CA ASN A 745 -22.57 10.72 25.91
C ASN A 745 -21.75 11.26 24.75
N LEU A 746 -21.04 10.39 24.04
CA LEU A 746 -20.20 10.77 22.87
C LEU A 746 -21.05 11.31 21.72
N GLU A 747 -22.22 10.70 21.47
CA GLU A 747 -23.17 11.15 20.45
C GLU A 747 -23.63 12.59 20.75
N ASN A 748 -24.07 12.86 21.98
CA ASN A 748 -24.49 14.20 22.37
C ASN A 748 -23.35 15.21 22.27
N ALA A 749 -22.14 14.81 22.63
CA ALA A 749 -20.96 15.67 22.51
C ALA A 749 -20.65 16.05 21.05
N VAL A 750 -20.70 15.10 20.12
CA VAL A 750 -20.49 15.35 18.69
C VAL A 750 -21.56 16.28 18.15
N VAL A 751 -22.83 15.96 18.35
CA VAL A 751 -23.96 16.76 17.82
C VAL A 751 -23.96 18.17 18.38
N SER A 752 -23.79 18.34 19.70
CA SER A 752 -23.82 19.67 20.33
C SER A 752 -22.64 20.55 19.89
N LYS A 753 -21.43 19.99 19.79
CA LYS A 753 -20.24 20.75 19.37
C LYS A 753 -20.32 21.21 17.92
N LEU A 754 -20.86 20.41 17.02
CA LEU A 754 -21.02 20.76 15.62
C LEU A 754 -22.23 21.67 15.34
N SER A 755 -23.25 21.62 16.21
CA SER A 755 -24.37 22.58 16.15
C SER A 755 -23.97 24.00 16.54
N ALA A 756 -22.90 24.17 17.32
CA ALA A 756 -22.42 25.44 17.84
C ALA A 756 -21.17 25.88 17.06
N GLY A 757 -21.30 26.42 15.85
CA GLY A 757 -20.18 26.96 15.06
C GLY A 757 -20.01 26.29 13.70
N LEU A 758 -18.96 26.66 12.96
CA LEU A 758 -18.63 26.34 11.56
C LEU A 758 -19.41 27.16 10.51
N GLY A 759 -20.39 27.98 10.87
CA GLY A 759 -21.18 28.78 9.93
C GLY A 759 -22.40 28.07 9.38
N ASP A 760 -23.12 28.76 8.48
CA ASP A 760 -24.28 28.21 7.77
C ASP A 760 -23.83 27.63 6.43
N PHE A 761 -24.38 26.48 6.07
CA PHE A 761 -24.02 25.74 4.86
C PHE A 761 -25.17 25.68 3.88
N LYS A 762 -24.86 25.42 2.62
CA LYS A 762 -25.86 25.12 1.60
C LYS A 762 -26.43 23.72 1.85
N GLU A 763 -27.69 23.53 1.45
CA GLU A 763 -28.27 22.17 1.44
C GLU A 763 -27.56 21.30 0.41
N PHE A 764 -27.44 20.00 0.70
CA PHE A 764 -26.93 19.05 -0.28
C PHE A 764 -27.82 19.07 -1.53
N SER A 765 -27.17 19.33 -2.66
CA SER A 765 -27.80 19.36 -3.97
C SER A 765 -27.05 18.40 -4.88
N THR A 766 -27.81 17.69 -5.69
CA THR A 766 -27.30 16.81 -6.76
C THR A 766 -27.15 17.57 -8.08
N GLU A 767 -27.05 18.91 -8.05
CA GLU A 767 -26.78 19.68 -9.25
C GLU A 767 -25.46 19.24 -9.90
N HIS A 768 -25.59 18.99 -11.20
CA HIS A 768 -24.65 18.23 -12.01
C HIS A 768 -23.30 18.92 -12.19
N PHE A 769 -22.24 18.16 -12.11
CA PHE A 769 -20.89 18.54 -12.47
C PHE A 769 -20.78 18.96 -13.95
N LYS A 770 -19.78 19.79 -14.28
CA LYS A 770 -19.52 20.21 -15.67
C LYS A 770 -19.33 18.99 -16.58
N SER A 771 -19.97 19.02 -17.73
CA SER A 771 -19.79 18.07 -18.81
C SER A 771 -18.59 18.49 -19.66
N PHE A 772 -17.71 17.57 -20.03
CA PHE A 772 -16.52 17.84 -20.82
C PHE A 772 -16.69 17.30 -22.23
N ALA A 773 -16.27 18.11 -23.22
CA ALA A 773 -16.32 17.71 -24.62
C ALA A 773 -15.48 16.43 -24.87
N PRO A 774 -15.92 15.54 -25.78
CA PRO A 774 -15.13 14.38 -26.18
C PRO A 774 -13.83 14.80 -26.86
N VAL A 775 -12.87 13.88 -26.95
CA VAL A 775 -11.63 14.10 -27.70
C VAL A 775 -11.94 14.21 -29.19
N ALA A 776 -11.57 15.34 -29.81
CA ALA A 776 -11.95 15.65 -31.18
C ALA A 776 -11.31 14.71 -32.21
N GLN A 777 -10.06 14.28 -31.97
CA GLN A 777 -9.29 13.36 -32.83
C GLN A 777 -8.28 12.58 -32.00
N ASN A 778 -7.81 11.45 -32.50
CA ASN A 778 -6.73 10.72 -31.85
C ASN A 778 -5.47 11.58 -31.76
N GLN A 779 -4.84 11.55 -30.59
CA GLN A 779 -3.62 12.31 -30.30
C GLN A 779 -2.51 11.37 -29.84
N VAL A 780 -1.31 11.59 -30.33
CA VAL A 780 -0.10 10.94 -29.81
C VAL A 780 0.85 12.02 -29.32
N LEU A 781 1.14 12.00 -28.04
CA LEU A 781 2.00 12.95 -27.34
C LEU A 781 3.27 12.25 -26.91
N THR A 782 4.42 12.80 -27.21
CA THR A 782 5.72 12.25 -26.83
C THR A 782 6.49 13.24 -25.98
N LYS A 783 7.15 12.75 -24.94
CA LYS A 783 8.03 13.56 -24.08
C LYS A 783 9.34 12.82 -23.86
N ALA A 784 10.45 13.47 -24.17
CA ALA A 784 11.77 12.91 -23.95
C ALA A 784 12.20 13.04 -22.49
N GLN A 785 12.64 11.95 -21.90
CA GLN A 785 13.25 11.91 -20.58
C GLN A 785 14.29 10.80 -20.52
N GLN A 786 15.42 11.02 -19.86
CA GLN A 786 16.44 9.98 -19.72
C GLN A 786 15.93 8.86 -18.81
N ARG A 787 15.61 7.72 -19.41
CA ARG A 787 15.09 6.53 -18.72
C ARG A 787 15.29 5.27 -19.57
N ASN A 788 15.32 4.12 -18.89
CA ASN A 788 15.50 2.83 -19.55
C ASN A 788 14.19 2.24 -20.10
N GLN A 789 13.06 2.69 -19.58
CA GLN A 789 11.73 2.20 -19.93
C GLN A 789 10.92 3.29 -20.65
N ALA A 790 10.07 2.89 -21.58
CA ALA A 790 8.98 3.71 -22.05
C ALA A 790 7.79 3.57 -21.10
N ASP A 791 7.25 4.69 -20.65
CA ASP A 791 5.99 4.81 -19.91
C ASP A 791 4.92 5.22 -20.93
N ILE A 792 3.92 4.38 -21.13
CA ILE A 792 2.91 4.52 -22.19
C ILE A 792 1.54 4.50 -21.54
N ILE A 793 0.74 5.52 -21.81
CA ILE A 793 -0.66 5.60 -21.43
C ILE A 793 -1.51 5.85 -22.67
N GLN A 794 -2.55 5.07 -22.87
CA GLN A 794 -3.61 5.33 -23.83
C GLN A 794 -4.93 5.53 -23.10
N ALA A 795 -5.54 6.69 -23.24
CA ALA A 795 -6.71 7.08 -22.48
C ALA A 795 -7.89 7.49 -23.37
N TYR A 796 -9.09 7.08 -22.96
CA TYR A 796 -10.37 7.35 -23.62
C TYR A 796 -11.29 8.10 -22.68
N LYS A 797 -11.85 9.20 -23.14
CA LYS A 797 -12.83 10.02 -22.40
C LYS A 797 -14.24 9.78 -22.95
N PHE A 798 -15.19 9.51 -22.07
CA PHE A 798 -16.58 9.25 -22.43
C PHE A 798 -17.56 9.90 -21.43
N LYS A 799 -18.79 10.12 -21.86
CA LYS A 799 -19.83 10.68 -20.99
C LYS A 799 -20.45 9.59 -20.13
N THR A 800 -20.73 9.88 -18.87
CA THR A 800 -21.51 9.00 -17.98
C THR A 800 -22.88 9.61 -17.74
N ASN A 801 -23.87 8.75 -17.44
CA ASN A 801 -25.23 9.22 -17.12
C ASN A 801 -25.50 9.17 -15.62
N TYR A 802 -24.45 9.06 -14.79
CA TYR A 802 -24.55 8.83 -13.34
C TYR A 802 -25.45 7.66 -12.92
N ASN A 803 -25.66 6.70 -13.82
CA ASN A 803 -26.40 5.50 -13.51
C ASN A 803 -25.50 4.55 -12.69
N PRO A 804 -25.90 4.18 -11.47
CA PRO A 804 -25.11 3.29 -10.62
C PRO A 804 -24.79 1.94 -11.26
N LYS A 805 -25.68 1.41 -12.06
CA LYS A 805 -25.44 0.18 -12.82
C LYS A 805 -24.33 0.37 -13.85
N ASP A 806 -24.27 1.53 -14.53
CA ASP A 806 -23.20 1.80 -15.49
C ASP A 806 -21.84 1.84 -14.81
N HIS A 807 -21.73 2.42 -13.60
CA HIS A 807 -20.52 2.38 -12.82
C HIS A 807 -20.08 0.95 -12.48
N ALA A 808 -21.01 0.09 -12.08
CA ALA A 808 -20.71 -1.33 -11.84
C ALA A 808 -20.21 -2.03 -13.12
N VAL A 809 -20.85 -1.74 -14.28
CA VAL A 809 -20.43 -2.25 -15.59
C VAL A 809 -19.02 -1.78 -15.94
N PHE A 810 -18.74 -0.49 -15.81
CA PHE A 810 -17.43 0.09 -16.14
C PHE A 810 -16.32 -0.46 -15.22
N THR A 811 -16.60 -0.62 -13.93
CA THR A 811 -15.67 -1.21 -12.96
C THR A 811 -15.36 -2.67 -13.30
N LEU A 812 -16.37 -3.44 -13.68
CA LEU A 812 -16.18 -4.84 -14.11
C LEU A 812 -15.40 -4.93 -15.44
N LEU A 813 -15.73 -4.08 -16.42
CA LEU A 813 -14.99 -3.98 -17.67
C LEU A 813 -13.49 -3.71 -17.40
N ASN A 814 -13.19 -2.72 -16.56
CA ASN A 814 -11.82 -2.38 -16.18
C ASN A 814 -11.12 -3.55 -15.49
N THR A 815 -11.80 -4.23 -14.56
CA THR A 815 -11.24 -5.37 -13.83
C THR A 815 -10.85 -6.51 -14.78
N ILE A 816 -11.70 -6.83 -15.74
CA ILE A 816 -11.43 -7.88 -16.75
C ILE A 816 -10.33 -7.44 -17.71
N LEU A 817 -10.31 -6.17 -18.13
CA LEU A 817 -9.35 -5.67 -19.11
C LEU A 817 -7.93 -5.60 -18.55
N GLY A 818 -7.73 -4.90 -17.40
CA GLY A 818 -6.39 -4.65 -16.85
C GLY A 818 -6.36 -4.47 -15.33
N GLY A 819 -7.43 -4.80 -14.61
CA GLY A 819 -7.58 -4.51 -13.18
C GLY A 819 -6.91 -5.48 -12.20
N GLY A 820 -6.01 -6.34 -12.66
CA GLY A 820 -5.30 -7.27 -11.77
C GLY A 820 -4.54 -8.39 -12.48
N PRO A 821 -3.93 -9.31 -11.73
CA PRO A 821 -3.04 -10.35 -12.26
C PRO A 821 -3.69 -11.37 -13.22
N SER A 822 -5.01 -11.48 -13.22
CA SER A 822 -5.77 -12.35 -14.16
C SER A 822 -6.47 -11.56 -15.25
N SER A 823 -6.21 -10.27 -15.36
CA SER A 823 -6.77 -9.46 -16.42
C SER A 823 -6.15 -9.79 -17.77
N ARG A 824 -6.89 -9.53 -18.85
CA ARG A 824 -6.47 -9.86 -20.22
C ARG A 824 -5.14 -9.20 -20.59
N LEU A 825 -4.93 -7.93 -20.22
CA LEU A 825 -3.68 -7.23 -20.48
C LEU A 825 -2.51 -7.85 -19.73
N PHE A 826 -2.72 -8.18 -18.45
CA PHE A 826 -1.67 -8.77 -17.63
C PHE A 826 -1.26 -10.17 -18.14
N GLU A 827 -2.23 -11.04 -18.40
CA GLU A 827 -1.95 -12.39 -18.93
C GLU A 827 -1.23 -12.36 -20.27
N ASP A 828 -1.60 -11.42 -21.16
CA ASP A 828 -1.00 -11.34 -22.48
C ASP A 828 0.34 -10.58 -22.47
N LEU A 829 0.33 -9.31 -22.10
CA LEU A 829 1.51 -8.44 -22.27
C LEU A 829 2.60 -8.73 -21.24
N ARG A 830 2.22 -9.09 -20.00
CA ARG A 830 3.20 -9.45 -18.98
C ARG A 830 3.57 -10.94 -19.02
N GLU A 831 2.56 -11.84 -18.91
CA GLU A 831 2.85 -13.26 -18.73
C GLU A 831 3.25 -13.99 -20.01
N LYS A 832 2.61 -13.72 -21.15
CA LYS A 832 2.91 -14.36 -22.42
C LYS A 832 4.01 -13.66 -23.19
N GLN A 833 3.88 -12.34 -23.38
CA GLN A 833 4.80 -11.58 -24.21
C GLN A 833 6.02 -11.05 -23.47
N LYS A 834 6.00 -11.04 -22.13
CA LYS A 834 7.12 -10.55 -21.27
C LYS A 834 7.55 -9.10 -21.56
N LEU A 835 6.62 -8.28 -22.00
CA LEU A 835 6.92 -6.91 -22.39
C LEU A 835 7.17 -5.99 -21.19
N ALA A 836 6.55 -6.26 -20.03
CA ALA A 836 6.59 -5.36 -18.89
C ALA A 836 6.38 -6.08 -17.57
N TYR A 837 6.91 -5.50 -16.49
CA TYR A 837 6.56 -5.90 -15.12
C TYR A 837 5.17 -5.41 -14.72
N ARG A 838 4.79 -4.17 -15.09
CA ARG A 838 3.49 -3.57 -14.82
C ARG A 838 2.73 -3.24 -16.09
N VAL A 839 1.56 -3.78 -16.21
CA VAL A 839 0.53 -3.45 -17.20
C VAL A 839 -0.82 -3.41 -16.52
N GLU A 840 -1.60 -2.37 -16.79
CA GLU A 840 -2.85 -2.14 -16.07
C GLU A 840 -3.86 -1.37 -16.93
N SER A 841 -5.11 -1.40 -16.53
CA SER A 841 -6.11 -0.41 -16.90
C SER A 841 -6.73 0.22 -15.64
N ASN A 842 -7.07 1.50 -15.74
CA ASN A 842 -7.72 2.24 -14.68
C ASN A 842 -8.96 2.94 -15.22
N ILE A 843 -9.93 3.18 -14.35
CA ILE A 843 -11.11 3.97 -14.66
C ILE A 843 -11.28 5.05 -13.58
N ASP A 844 -11.44 6.28 -14.03
CA ASP A 844 -11.64 7.45 -13.19
C ASP A 844 -12.87 8.24 -13.66
N PHE A 845 -13.46 9.02 -12.75
CA PHE A 845 -14.61 9.86 -13.06
C PHE A 845 -14.33 11.31 -12.66
N VAL A 846 -14.61 12.23 -13.56
CA VAL A 846 -14.51 13.69 -13.37
C VAL A 846 -15.82 14.30 -13.75
N GLY A 847 -16.64 14.63 -12.77
CA GLY A 847 -18.00 15.02 -13.03
C GLY A 847 -18.79 13.93 -13.74
N ASP A 848 -19.52 14.29 -14.81
CA ASP A 848 -20.26 13.34 -15.66
C ASP A 848 -19.40 12.66 -16.74
N THR A 849 -18.11 12.73 -16.60
CA THR A 849 -17.15 12.21 -17.58
C THR A 849 -16.32 11.08 -16.97
N GLY A 850 -16.33 9.92 -17.63
CA GLY A 850 -15.46 8.81 -17.33
C GLY A 850 -14.19 8.86 -18.19
N VAL A 851 -13.08 8.37 -17.62
CA VAL A 851 -11.81 8.17 -18.31
C VAL A 851 -11.35 6.74 -18.08
N VAL A 852 -11.20 5.97 -19.14
CA VAL A 852 -10.51 4.67 -19.08
C VAL A 852 -9.10 4.86 -19.63
N SER A 853 -8.10 4.47 -18.88
CA SER A 853 -6.70 4.51 -19.29
C SER A 853 -6.08 3.11 -19.25
N LEU A 854 -5.29 2.78 -20.27
CA LEU A 854 -4.46 1.59 -20.34
C LEU A 854 -3.00 2.03 -20.21
N GLY A 855 -2.26 1.40 -19.31
CA GLY A 855 -0.89 1.79 -18.97
C GLY A 855 0.07 0.61 -19.02
N ILE A 856 1.29 0.87 -19.49
CA ILE A 856 2.38 -0.10 -19.50
C ILE A 856 3.75 0.60 -19.36
N LYS A 857 4.64 0.00 -18.55
CA LYS A 857 6.05 0.41 -18.49
C LYS A 857 6.91 -0.71 -19.04
N THR A 858 7.51 -0.49 -20.20
CA THR A 858 8.27 -1.51 -20.94
C THR A 858 9.72 -1.07 -21.14
N THR A 859 10.67 -1.99 -21.01
CA THR A 859 12.09 -1.71 -21.26
C THR A 859 12.32 -1.50 -22.74
N THR A 860 12.97 -0.38 -23.11
CA THR A 860 13.24 -0.01 -24.52
C THR A 860 14.71 0.28 -24.80
N ASP A 861 15.38 1.00 -23.91
CA ASP A 861 16.77 1.40 -24.08
C ASP A 861 17.48 1.40 -22.73
N ASN A 862 18.25 0.34 -22.47
CA ASN A 862 19.08 0.25 -21.26
C ASN A 862 20.56 0.12 -21.66
N PRO A 863 21.30 1.24 -21.76
CA PRO A 863 22.70 1.22 -22.17
C PRO A 863 23.61 0.42 -21.24
N SER A 864 23.30 0.37 -19.94
CA SER A 864 24.10 -0.40 -18.96
C SER A 864 24.03 -1.91 -19.18
N GLU A 865 22.94 -2.38 -19.81
CA GLU A 865 22.70 -3.79 -20.12
C GLU A 865 22.74 -4.08 -21.62
N ASN A 866 23.09 -3.08 -22.44
CA ASN A 866 23.07 -3.16 -23.91
C ASN A 866 21.71 -3.59 -24.51
N ILE A 867 20.61 -3.20 -23.87
CA ILE A 867 19.25 -3.49 -24.34
C ILE A 867 18.79 -2.38 -25.30
N GLN A 868 18.32 -2.78 -26.48
CA GLN A 868 17.72 -1.91 -27.49
C GLN A 868 16.48 -2.60 -28.08
N GLN A 869 15.32 -2.37 -27.43
CA GLN A 869 14.04 -3.02 -27.74
C GLN A 869 12.95 -1.99 -28.08
N TYR A 870 13.23 -1.07 -28.99
CA TYR A 870 12.34 0.03 -29.35
C TYR A 870 10.97 -0.43 -29.88
N ASP A 871 10.91 -1.63 -30.49
CA ASP A 871 9.66 -2.26 -30.96
C ASP A 871 8.69 -2.59 -29.82
N ASN A 872 9.15 -2.61 -28.56
CA ASN A 872 8.27 -2.86 -27.42
C ASN A 872 7.19 -1.79 -27.28
N VAL A 873 7.45 -0.54 -27.69
CA VAL A 873 6.43 0.52 -27.73
C VAL A 873 5.28 0.11 -28.64
N LYS A 874 5.61 -0.29 -29.89
CA LYS A 874 4.61 -0.74 -30.87
C LYS A 874 3.86 -1.99 -30.38
N LYS A 875 4.57 -3.00 -29.88
CA LYS A 875 3.95 -4.24 -29.35
C LYS A 875 2.98 -3.94 -28.22
N SER A 876 3.31 -2.99 -27.34
CA SER A 876 2.43 -2.56 -26.25
C SER A 876 1.13 -1.94 -26.76
N LEU A 877 1.22 -1.02 -27.72
CA LEU A 877 0.05 -0.37 -28.32
C LEU A 877 -0.78 -1.36 -29.17
N ASP A 878 -0.14 -2.26 -29.92
CA ASP A 878 -0.82 -3.33 -30.66
C ASP A 878 -1.56 -4.27 -29.69
N GLY A 879 -0.98 -4.58 -28.52
CA GLY A 879 -1.60 -5.34 -27.47
C GLY A 879 -2.84 -4.65 -26.89
N PHE A 880 -2.77 -3.35 -26.60
CA PHE A 880 -3.93 -2.56 -26.18
C PHE A 880 -5.04 -2.62 -27.23
N LYS A 881 -4.71 -2.31 -28.48
CA LYS A 881 -5.66 -2.36 -29.60
C LYS A 881 -6.33 -3.73 -29.73
N ASN A 882 -5.56 -4.81 -29.67
CA ASN A 882 -6.08 -6.17 -29.78
C ASN A 882 -7.08 -6.50 -28.67
N HIS A 883 -6.76 -6.16 -27.40
CA HIS A 883 -7.67 -6.43 -26.29
C HIS A 883 -8.90 -5.52 -26.29
N ILE A 884 -8.78 -4.25 -26.70
CA ILE A 884 -9.93 -3.37 -26.93
C ILE A 884 -10.86 -3.97 -27.97
N GLU A 885 -10.32 -4.41 -29.14
CA GLU A 885 -11.16 -5.02 -30.18
C GLU A 885 -11.82 -6.31 -29.72
N LYS A 886 -11.14 -7.15 -28.95
CA LYS A 886 -11.76 -8.34 -28.33
C LYS A 886 -12.88 -7.97 -27.37
N MET A 887 -12.69 -6.96 -26.52
CA MET A 887 -13.76 -6.50 -25.60
C MET A 887 -14.98 -5.97 -26.35
N LYS A 888 -14.78 -5.34 -27.52
CA LYS A 888 -15.88 -4.83 -28.36
C LYS A 888 -16.63 -5.93 -29.11
N ASN A 889 -15.90 -6.94 -29.60
CA ASN A 889 -16.43 -7.91 -30.57
C ASN A 889 -16.79 -9.28 -29.98
N GLU A 890 -16.23 -9.64 -28.82
CA GLU A 890 -16.44 -10.91 -28.15
C GLU A 890 -17.10 -10.67 -26.77
N LEU A 891 -18.01 -11.57 -26.38
CA LEU A 891 -18.51 -11.56 -25.00
C LEU A 891 -17.39 -12.04 -24.05
N VAL A 892 -17.33 -11.43 -22.89
CA VAL A 892 -16.51 -11.97 -21.79
C VAL A 892 -17.05 -13.35 -21.41
N THR A 893 -16.18 -14.26 -21.06
CA THR A 893 -16.60 -15.59 -20.64
C THR A 893 -17.34 -15.55 -19.30
N PRO A 894 -18.27 -16.50 -19.03
CA PRO A 894 -18.91 -16.57 -17.72
C PRO A 894 -17.90 -16.64 -16.57
N GLN A 895 -16.78 -17.32 -16.77
CA GLN A 895 -15.72 -17.46 -15.76
C GLN A 895 -15.03 -16.12 -15.48
N GLU A 896 -14.64 -15.37 -16.52
CA GLU A 896 -14.05 -14.02 -16.36
C GLU A 896 -14.99 -13.08 -15.62
N LEU A 897 -16.27 -13.11 -15.98
CA LEU A 897 -17.28 -12.23 -15.37
C LEU A 897 -17.49 -12.54 -13.88
N GLU A 898 -17.68 -13.83 -13.55
CA GLU A 898 -17.89 -14.24 -12.16
C GLU A 898 -16.65 -14.00 -11.29
N ALA A 899 -15.45 -14.26 -11.80
CA ALA A 899 -14.20 -13.98 -11.11
C ALA A 899 -14.05 -12.46 -10.84
N ALA A 900 -14.34 -11.62 -11.84
CA ALA A 900 -14.29 -10.16 -11.69
C ALA A 900 -15.31 -9.65 -10.68
N LYS A 901 -16.56 -10.17 -10.70
CA LYS A 901 -17.58 -9.83 -9.72
C LYS A 901 -17.13 -10.17 -8.31
N LEU A 902 -16.60 -11.37 -8.10
CA LEU A 902 -16.16 -11.83 -6.80
C LEU A 902 -14.96 -11.01 -6.29
N MET A 903 -14.01 -10.68 -7.17
CA MET A 903 -12.87 -9.83 -6.83
C MET A 903 -13.31 -8.43 -6.38
N ILE A 904 -14.23 -7.79 -7.11
CA ILE A 904 -14.70 -6.45 -6.74
C ILE A 904 -15.45 -6.50 -5.41
N LYS A 905 -16.29 -7.51 -5.18
CA LYS A 905 -17.00 -7.67 -3.92
C LYS A 905 -16.04 -7.87 -2.75
N THR A 906 -15.00 -8.68 -2.93
CA THR A 906 -13.95 -8.84 -1.92
C THR A 906 -13.26 -7.51 -1.61
N LYS A 907 -12.91 -6.72 -2.64
CA LYS A 907 -12.32 -5.39 -2.44
C LYS A 907 -13.27 -4.46 -1.67
N LEU A 908 -14.55 -4.44 -2.02
CA LEU A 908 -15.56 -3.63 -1.33
C LEU A 908 -15.72 -4.05 0.14
N LEU A 909 -15.77 -5.35 0.43
CA LEU A 909 -15.89 -5.84 1.80
C LEU A 909 -14.62 -5.58 2.62
N ASN A 910 -13.44 -5.69 2.01
CA ASN A 910 -12.19 -5.33 2.66
C ASN A 910 -12.09 -3.82 2.97
N SER A 911 -12.71 -2.98 2.11
CA SER A 911 -12.69 -1.51 2.30
C SER A 911 -13.53 -1.01 3.47
N ILE A 912 -14.17 -1.89 4.21
CA ILE A 912 -14.96 -1.55 5.41
C ILE A 912 -14.46 -2.26 6.69
N GLU A 913 -13.27 -2.81 6.67
CA GLU A 913 -12.75 -3.57 7.80
C GLU A 913 -12.43 -2.68 9.01
N THR A 914 -11.86 -1.50 8.77
CA THR A 914 -11.41 -0.59 9.83
C THR A 914 -12.35 0.60 10.02
N SER A 915 -12.28 1.24 11.18
CA SER A 915 -13.05 2.47 11.46
C SER A 915 -12.70 3.60 10.45
N ASP A 916 -11.42 3.73 10.09
CA ASP A 916 -10.97 4.70 9.08
C ASP A 916 -11.64 4.44 7.72
N SER A 917 -11.62 3.18 7.26
CA SER A 917 -12.20 2.81 5.97
C SER A 917 -13.74 2.88 5.95
N GLN A 918 -14.40 2.54 7.05
CA GLN A 918 -15.85 2.73 7.19
C GLN A 918 -16.23 4.21 7.11
N THR A 919 -15.48 5.07 7.80
CA THR A 919 -15.69 6.54 7.72
C THR A 919 -15.54 7.04 6.30
N ALA A 920 -14.50 6.60 5.58
CA ALA A 920 -14.26 6.98 4.18
C ALA A 920 -15.39 6.53 3.25
N VAL A 921 -15.86 5.28 3.37
CA VAL A 921 -16.98 4.74 2.57
C VAL A 921 -18.27 5.50 2.85
N LEU A 922 -18.60 5.78 4.10
CA LEU A 922 -19.79 6.55 4.46
C LEU A 922 -19.68 8.01 4.03
N ASN A 923 -18.47 8.56 3.96
CA ASN A 923 -18.25 9.90 3.45
C ASN A 923 -18.36 9.94 1.92
N SER A 924 -17.81 8.96 1.19
CA SER A 924 -17.90 8.89 -0.27
C SER A 924 -19.35 8.73 -0.79
N SER A 925 -20.25 8.18 0.04
CA SER A 925 -21.66 8.05 -0.31
C SER A 925 -22.44 9.38 -0.30
N LYS A 926 -21.79 10.50 0.08
CA LYS A 926 -22.40 11.83 0.19
C LYS A 926 -23.01 12.36 -1.11
N ASP A 927 -22.42 11.99 -2.23
CA ASP A 927 -22.83 12.50 -3.53
C ASP A 927 -23.88 11.59 -4.22
N SER A 928 -24.36 10.55 -3.54
CA SER A 928 -25.38 9.67 -4.06
C SER A 928 -26.79 10.20 -3.73
N LEU A 929 -27.72 10.08 -4.68
CA LEU A 929 -29.12 10.52 -4.50
C LEU A 929 -29.82 9.86 -3.30
N ASN A 930 -29.42 8.63 -2.96
CA ASN A 930 -29.96 7.88 -1.82
C ASN A 930 -29.02 7.87 -0.60
N GLY A 931 -27.97 8.66 -0.62
CA GLY A 931 -27.04 8.80 0.50
C GLY A 931 -26.46 7.46 0.93
N ILE A 932 -26.39 7.25 2.24
CA ILE A 932 -25.80 6.07 2.86
C ILE A 932 -26.47 4.76 2.45
N ALA A 933 -27.74 4.76 2.07
CA ALA A 933 -28.44 3.55 1.64
C ALA A 933 -27.76 2.87 0.44
N THR A 934 -27.09 3.63 -0.43
CA THR A 934 -26.39 3.11 -1.62
C THR A 934 -25.15 2.28 -1.30
N VAL A 935 -24.58 2.40 -0.10
CA VAL A 935 -23.39 1.61 0.31
C VAL A 935 -23.64 0.10 0.12
N ASN A 936 -24.81 -0.39 0.51
CA ASN A 936 -25.17 -1.80 0.36
C ASN A 936 -25.64 -2.18 -1.06
N ASP A 937 -26.08 -1.21 -1.87
CA ASP A 937 -26.56 -1.48 -3.24
C ASP A 937 -25.42 -1.87 -4.19
N SER A 938 -24.21 -1.44 -3.93
CA SER A 938 -23.04 -1.73 -4.76
C SER A 938 -22.85 -3.23 -5.00
N LEU A 939 -23.02 -4.07 -3.96
CA LEU A 939 -22.87 -5.53 -4.07
C LEU A 939 -23.96 -6.12 -5.00
N LYS A 940 -25.19 -5.62 -4.91
CA LYS A 940 -26.30 -6.08 -5.73
C LYS A 940 -26.12 -5.67 -7.19
N LEU A 941 -25.74 -4.40 -7.43
CA LEU A 941 -25.53 -3.88 -8.78
C LEU A 941 -24.44 -4.64 -9.55
N ILE A 942 -23.37 -5.04 -8.86
CA ILE A 942 -22.32 -5.87 -9.46
C ILE A 942 -22.86 -7.23 -9.91
N GLU A 943 -23.77 -7.85 -9.13
CA GLU A 943 -24.41 -9.13 -9.51
C GLU A 943 -25.26 -9.01 -10.76
N GLU A 944 -25.95 -7.91 -10.94
CA GLU A 944 -26.88 -7.67 -12.04
C GLU A 944 -26.21 -7.46 -13.40
N VAL A 945 -24.87 -7.25 -13.42
CA VAL A 945 -24.13 -7.01 -14.67
C VAL A 945 -23.98 -8.30 -15.49
N SER A 946 -24.32 -8.20 -16.76
CA SER A 946 -24.21 -9.28 -17.74
C SER A 946 -22.97 -9.11 -18.66
N ALA A 947 -22.56 -10.19 -19.32
CA ALA A 947 -21.49 -10.14 -20.34
C ALA A 947 -21.86 -9.20 -21.52
N GLN A 948 -23.15 -9.08 -21.82
CA GLN A 948 -23.63 -8.15 -22.86
C GLN A 948 -23.50 -6.69 -22.43
N ASP A 949 -23.72 -6.37 -21.14
CA ASP A 949 -23.53 -5.02 -20.60
C ASP A 949 -22.05 -4.59 -20.74
N ILE A 950 -21.11 -5.51 -20.42
CA ILE A 950 -19.67 -5.28 -20.57
C ILE A 950 -19.30 -4.99 -22.04
N GLN A 951 -19.80 -5.81 -22.98
CA GLN A 951 -19.51 -5.62 -24.39
C GLN A 951 -20.08 -4.28 -24.93
N ASN A 952 -21.30 -3.93 -24.51
CA ASN A 952 -21.93 -2.68 -24.88
C ASN A 952 -21.14 -1.47 -24.34
N ALA A 953 -20.68 -1.54 -23.10
CA ALA A 953 -19.83 -0.53 -22.50
C ALA A 953 -18.49 -0.40 -23.25
N ALA A 954 -17.87 -1.51 -23.60
CA ALA A 954 -16.63 -1.50 -24.39
C ALA A 954 -16.83 -0.84 -25.77
N LYS A 955 -17.92 -1.17 -26.48
CA LYS A 955 -18.28 -0.51 -27.73
C LYS A 955 -18.47 0.99 -27.54
N TYR A 956 -19.13 1.39 -26.48
CA TYR A 956 -19.40 2.80 -26.18
C TYR A 956 -18.12 3.58 -25.85
N ILE A 957 -17.33 3.10 -24.91
CA ILE A 957 -16.11 3.77 -24.42
C ILE A 957 -15.06 3.87 -25.54
N PHE A 958 -14.78 2.76 -26.21
CA PHE A 958 -13.71 2.65 -27.19
C PHE A 958 -14.14 3.01 -28.64
N SER A 959 -15.34 3.56 -28.83
CA SER A 959 -15.74 4.20 -30.10
C SER A 959 -15.21 5.63 -30.21
N GLY A 960 -14.84 6.24 -29.09
CA GLY A 960 -14.29 7.59 -29.05
C GLY A 960 -12.82 7.66 -29.45
N ASN A 961 -12.32 8.87 -29.67
CA ASN A 961 -10.92 9.13 -29.91
C ASN A 961 -10.11 9.02 -28.61
N SER A 962 -8.85 8.62 -28.74
CA SER A 962 -7.92 8.45 -27.61
C SER A 962 -6.83 9.53 -27.58
N VAL A 963 -6.29 9.71 -26.39
CA VAL A 963 -5.01 10.39 -26.17
C VAL A 963 -3.99 9.32 -25.77
N THR A 964 -2.94 9.17 -26.57
CA THR A 964 -1.79 8.31 -26.27
C THR A 964 -0.62 9.18 -25.85
N SER A 965 -0.07 8.95 -24.67
CA SER A 965 1.12 9.64 -24.15
C SER A 965 2.26 8.65 -24.02
N ILE A 966 3.43 8.99 -24.52
CA ILE A 966 4.65 8.18 -24.48
C ILE A 966 5.78 9.00 -23.89
N LEU A 967 6.27 8.58 -22.73
CA LEU A 967 7.41 9.18 -22.06
C LEU A 967 8.57 8.18 -22.13
N ALA A 968 9.65 8.52 -22.84
CA ALA A 968 10.78 7.61 -23.09
C ALA A 968 12.09 8.37 -23.33
N SER A 969 13.22 7.64 -23.45
CA SER A 969 14.48 8.26 -23.88
C SER A 969 14.35 8.83 -25.28
N GLN A 970 15.08 9.90 -25.58
CA GLN A 970 15.08 10.49 -26.94
C GLN A 970 15.41 9.43 -27.99
N LYS A 971 16.37 8.57 -27.70
CA LYS A 971 16.76 7.47 -28.58
C LYS A 971 15.62 6.46 -28.84
N THR A 972 14.80 6.18 -27.82
CA THR A 972 13.58 5.36 -28.01
C THR A 972 12.59 6.08 -28.92
N LEU A 973 12.33 7.37 -28.69
CA LEU A 973 11.38 8.15 -29.49
C LEU A 973 11.80 8.22 -30.95
N ASP A 974 13.11 8.32 -31.23
CA ASP A 974 13.65 8.40 -32.61
C ASP A 974 13.60 7.05 -33.34
N ASN A 975 13.61 5.92 -32.60
CA ASN A 975 13.68 4.58 -33.19
C ASN A 975 12.39 3.75 -33.05
N MET A 976 11.42 4.20 -32.25
CA MET A 976 10.13 3.52 -32.19
C MET A 976 9.37 3.69 -33.50
N LYS A 977 8.80 2.58 -33.97
CA LYS A 977 7.91 2.61 -35.15
C LYS A 977 6.47 2.63 -34.65
N LEU A 978 5.82 3.76 -34.74
CA LEU A 978 4.36 3.84 -34.52
C LEU A 978 3.69 3.49 -35.88
N SER A 979 2.70 2.60 -35.86
CA SER A 979 1.83 2.41 -37.05
C SER A 979 1.02 3.69 -37.26
N GLU A 980 1.00 4.20 -38.48
CA GLU A 980 0.15 5.29 -38.93
C GLU A 980 -1.34 5.02 -38.66
#